data_a7e121f75a4ca8ede1b938af2efcdf63
#
_entry.id   a7e121f75a4ca8ede1b938af2efcdf63
#
_cell.length_a   1.000
_cell.length_b   1.000
_cell.length_c   1.000
_cell.angle_alpha   90.00
_cell.angle_beta   90.00
_cell.angle_gamma   90.00
#
_symmetry.space_group_name_H-M   'P 1'
#
loop_
_entity.id
_entity.type
_entity.pdbx_description
1 polymer ?
#
loop_
_entity_poly.entity_id
_entity_poly.type
_entity_poly.pdbx_seq_one_letter_code
_entity_poly.pdbx_strand_id
1 'polypeptide(L)'
;MRKCGEDFWLHSRFLRKYKKNTIALFFCFSLTFLLMTVLLILLHTNFLISDLQAKTEFTPSDCYIDGLDNAQVENLRTDPDISWIAIEQGEGRIYTRNNQQAYLIRGDELSATMMAGVVEGRLPENYGEVAVERWVLLNLGIEPVIGQTLLLTDFENGKEEEFILTGILSDIYANKRYGLMQMHTGMEASSTESLLAYIKFKDQVPYNEKVAELQAELEIKNDSIKECPARTNYRSLYVLEAEIIGVVLIVCMVVFYGIYRIMLLTRLPQYGMLRAIGMKRKQLTQMVLLELYEIFFISVPVGTALGIGAAWLILRISGDMDQHIFLSGERAEVQLTIPWLAIGVCILITGGLVGSIGLVSASRAGKQRIIEIVRQKNGGKKRTKNSFSIDNAQSKNGMILRMGGKYLVCDLKTMCFTVLTVCVGVMLFTGLAYKARTLEYYRNDTRELSYLNGQYAMTMLHYNRTDQGISRENAEIIAQTSGVSQVRTSSSLPVRVIDNKAVGRNEEYYDELYERQMEIYGYSDAGYDGKDQVYKSFLNGYNEEALRCLKPYIVEGDFDPENLKDNQIIVSVLRMDQRAGGGLPGPYKEGSPMMDYHAGDEIQIKYRNDFRTDTEEYENFSDTDAEYTYKTYKIAAVVSFPFMYDCRHTVYPLLITSDSYLKTISPGSAIQCMYLDGDPALSEQERNELEGTLIRLGSENASISTRSLIDEIERNEMFYFKRMVYITGIALVSLLLVIMNMTNTLRYRMQTRTKEISMLRAVGYTRRMIIKMLLFENCAMGAVGIMLAFILSWPVLKYLHSDSEMLAFGHSFVFESAGFLIAAAGALLVCIVLSFRVPAEWKTRRIADGIVHVE
;
A
#
# COMPACT_ATOMS: atom_id res chain seq x y z
N MET A 1 -48.28 -18.36 24.10
CA MET A 1 -47.06 -18.76 24.84
C MET A 1 -46.86 -20.26 24.94
N ARG A 2 -47.86 -21.11 25.26
CA ARG A 2 -47.67 -22.59 25.37
C ARG A 2 -47.17 -23.28 24.08
N LYS A 3 -47.61 -22.90 22.89
CA LYS A 3 -47.14 -23.49 21.62
C LYS A 3 -45.69 -23.18 21.30
N CYS A 4 -45.16 -22.03 21.71
CA CYS A 4 -43.75 -21.67 21.49
C CYS A 4 -42.78 -22.47 22.36
N GLY A 5 -43.21 -22.88 23.56
CA GLY A 5 -42.45 -23.70 24.50
C GLY A 5 -42.34 -25.18 24.08
N GLU A 6 -43.36 -25.71 23.44
CA GLU A 6 -43.35 -27.11 22.93
C GLU A 6 -42.48 -27.25 21.70
N ASP A 7 -42.51 -26.27 20.79
CA ASP A 7 -41.64 -26.25 19.63
C ASP A 7 -40.16 -26.07 20.01
N PHE A 8 -39.83 -25.27 21.03
CA PHE A 8 -38.49 -25.09 21.55
C PHE A 8 -37.96 -26.35 22.29
N TRP A 9 -38.82 -27.04 23.06
CA TRP A 9 -38.42 -28.27 23.75
C TRP A 9 -38.15 -29.41 22.76
N LEU A 10 -38.96 -29.56 21.72
CA LEU A 10 -38.76 -30.53 20.63
C LEU A 10 -37.43 -30.25 19.91
N HIS A 11 -37.16 -28.99 19.67
CA HIS A 11 -35.94 -28.53 19.01
C HIS A 11 -34.67 -28.85 19.81
N SER A 12 -34.63 -28.57 21.12
CA SER A 12 -33.47 -28.84 21.97
C SER A 12 -33.16 -30.33 22.10
N ARG A 13 -34.18 -31.18 22.13
CA ARG A 13 -34.02 -32.65 22.11
C ARG A 13 -33.47 -33.15 20.77
N PHE A 14 -33.90 -32.53 19.67
CA PHE A 14 -33.44 -32.87 18.34
C PHE A 14 -31.96 -32.52 18.15
N LEU A 15 -31.51 -31.37 18.61
CA LEU A 15 -30.09 -30.97 18.59
C LEU A 15 -29.22 -31.92 19.43
N ARG A 16 -29.70 -32.32 20.61
CA ARG A 16 -28.98 -33.28 21.46
C ARG A 16 -28.89 -34.69 20.87
N LYS A 17 -29.89 -35.14 20.13
CA LYS A 17 -29.86 -36.46 19.47
C LYS A 17 -28.83 -36.50 18.33
N TYR A 18 -28.62 -35.37 17.61
CA TYR A 18 -27.71 -35.30 16.47
C TYR A 18 -26.43 -34.49 16.79
N LYS A 19 -25.90 -34.61 18.00
CA LYS A 19 -24.73 -33.86 18.49
C LYS A 19 -23.58 -33.75 17.50
N LYS A 20 -23.21 -34.84 16.79
CA LYS A 20 -22.06 -34.85 15.87
C LYS A 20 -22.24 -33.85 14.69
N ASN A 21 -23.44 -33.77 14.12
CA ASN A 21 -23.70 -32.87 13.00
C ASN A 21 -23.84 -31.42 13.46
N THR A 22 -24.45 -31.20 14.65
CA THR A 22 -24.58 -29.86 15.25
C THR A 22 -23.22 -29.30 15.64
N ILE A 23 -22.35 -30.13 16.26
CA ILE A 23 -20.97 -29.75 16.60
C ILE A 23 -20.16 -29.45 15.34
N ALA A 24 -20.29 -30.26 14.29
CA ALA A 24 -19.59 -29.99 13.04
C ALA A 24 -20.02 -28.65 12.41
N LEU A 25 -21.32 -28.32 12.47
CA LEU A 25 -21.83 -27.06 11.94
C LEU A 25 -21.36 -25.88 12.80
N PHE A 26 -21.38 -26.00 14.12
CA PHE A 26 -20.86 -25.01 15.06
C PHE A 26 -19.38 -24.70 14.75
N PHE A 27 -18.54 -25.74 14.65
CA PHE A 27 -17.13 -25.53 14.28
C PHE A 27 -16.95 -24.87 12.90
N CYS A 28 -17.77 -25.25 11.92
CA CYS A 28 -17.72 -24.62 10.60
C CYS A 28 -18.07 -23.14 10.65
N PHE A 29 -19.15 -22.77 11.34
CA PHE A 29 -19.53 -21.36 11.49
C PHE A 29 -18.51 -20.60 12.32
N SER A 30 -18.07 -21.14 13.46
CA SER A 30 -17.06 -20.50 14.31
C SER A 30 -15.75 -20.25 13.54
N LEU A 31 -15.28 -21.24 12.75
CA LEU A 31 -14.07 -21.08 11.95
C LEU A 31 -14.26 -20.05 10.84
N THR A 32 -15.43 -19.96 10.22
CA THR A 32 -15.71 -18.94 9.22
C THR A 32 -15.72 -17.55 9.82
N PHE A 33 -16.35 -17.37 11.01
CA PHE A 33 -16.30 -16.09 11.72
C PHE A 33 -14.91 -15.74 12.20
N LEU A 34 -14.12 -16.72 12.66
CA LEU A 34 -12.71 -16.53 12.99
C LEU A 34 -11.96 -15.96 11.77
N LEU A 35 -12.04 -16.64 10.63
CA LEU A 35 -11.35 -16.26 9.42
C LEU A 35 -11.80 -14.89 8.90
N MET A 36 -13.10 -14.61 8.94
CA MET A 36 -13.66 -13.32 8.54
C MET A 36 -13.18 -12.19 9.48
N THR A 37 -13.18 -12.41 10.79
CA THR A 37 -12.73 -11.42 11.76
C THR A 37 -11.23 -11.13 11.62
N VAL A 38 -10.40 -12.17 11.46
CA VAL A 38 -8.95 -11.99 11.21
C VAL A 38 -8.73 -11.15 9.95
N LEU A 39 -9.43 -11.47 8.86
CA LEU A 39 -9.31 -10.74 7.60
C LEU A 39 -9.66 -9.26 7.76
N LEU A 40 -10.79 -8.97 8.41
CA LEU A 40 -11.25 -7.59 8.61
C LEU A 40 -10.27 -6.79 9.50
N ILE A 41 -9.74 -7.39 10.55
CA ILE A 41 -8.76 -6.74 11.44
C ILE A 41 -7.46 -6.49 10.68
N LEU A 42 -6.93 -7.48 9.94
CA LEU A 42 -5.68 -7.32 9.20
C LEU A 42 -5.80 -6.28 8.08
N LEU A 43 -6.93 -6.25 7.37
CA LEU A 43 -7.20 -5.22 6.35
C LEU A 43 -7.26 -3.83 6.99
N HIS A 44 -8.01 -3.69 8.09
CA HIS A 44 -8.11 -2.42 8.80
C HIS A 44 -6.76 -1.95 9.36
N THR A 45 -5.96 -2.86 9.90
CA THR A 45 -4.62 -2.53 10.41
C THR A 45 -3.67 -2.15 9.27
N ASN A 46 -3.73 -2.83 8.13
CA ASN A 46 -2.94 -2.44 6.94
C ASN A 46 -3.30 -1.02 6.47
N PHE A 47 -4.59 -0.67 6.52
CA PHE A 47 -5.07 0.67 6.24
C PHE A 47 -4.48 1.70 7.22
N LEU A 48 -4.54 1.45 8.54
CA LEU A 48 -3.98 2.36 9.55
C LEU A 48 -2.47 2.58 9.38
N ILE A 49 -1.72 1.55 8.97
CA ILE A 49 -0.29 1.69 8.68
C ILE A 49 -0.07 2.58 7.46
N SER A 50 -0.86 2.41 6.41
CA SER A 50 -0.76 3.26 5.22
C SER A 50 -1.12 4.72 5.52
N ASP A 51 -2.14 4.94 6.34
CA ASP A 51 -2.54 6.26 6.82
C ASP A 51 -1.44 6.91 7.68
N LEU A 52 -0.86 6.14 8.60
CA LEU A 52 0.25 6.63 9.42
C LEU A 52 1.47 6.99 8.55
N GLN A 53 1.81 6.15 7.56
CA GLN A 53 2.89 6.46 6.62
C GLN A 53 2.62 7.76 5.85
N ALA A 54 1.41 7.96 5.33
CA ALA A 54 1.04 9.18 4.63
C ALA A 54 1.15 10.42 5.54
N LYS A 55 0.72 10.33 6.80
CA LYS A 55 0.82 11.41 7.78
C LYS A 55 2.25 11.72 8.24
N THR A 56 3.17 10.76 8.17
CA THR A 56 4.60 11.02 8.43
C THR A 56 5.32 11.66 7.25
N GLU A 57 4.78 11.52 6.04
CA GLU A 57 5.29 12.18 4.83
C GLU A 57 4.69 13.58 4.64
N PHE A 58 3.45 13.77 5.08
CA PHE A 58 2.70 15.02 4.98
C PHE A 58 2.12 15.39 6.34
N THR A 59 1.65 16.63 6.48
CA THR A 59 1.02 17.09 7.73
C THR A 59 -0.23 16.27 8.06
N PRO A 60 -0.52 15.99 9.35
CA PRO A 60 -1.72 15.26 9.77
C PRO A 60 -3.02 16.08 9.69
N SER A 61 -2.96 17.35 9.24
CA SER A 61 -4.11 18.23 9.01
C SER A 61 -4.99 17.73 7.83
N ASP A 62 -6.23 18.21 7.75
CA ASP A 62 -7.11 17.96 6.61
C ASP A 62 -6.91 18.99 5.50
N CYS A 63 -6.65 20.24 5.88
CA CYS A 63 -6.34 21.34 4.97
C CYS A 63 -5.47 22.40 5.67
N TYR A 64 -4.96 23.32 4.86
CA TYR A 64 -4.30 24.52 5.37
C TYR A 64 -4.77 25.75 4.61
N ILE A 65 -4.73 26.91 5.30
CA ILE A 65 -5.18 28.21 4.80
C ILE A 65 -4.09 29.22 5.09
N ASP A 66 -3.62 29.89 4.05
CA ASP A 66 -2.62 30.94 4.15
C ASP A 66 -3.25 32.33 4.02
N GLY A 67 -2.60 33.33 4.56
CA GLY A 67 -3.01 34.72 4.44
C GLY A 67 -4.13 35.15 5.39
N LEU A 68 -4.30 34.47 6.52
CA LEU A 68 -5.32 34.79 7.52
C LEU A 68 -4.90 35.95 8.42
N ASP A 69 -5.89 36.71 8.93
CA ASP A 69 -5.72 37.66 10.01
C ASP A 69 -6.07 37.06 11.40
N ASN A 70 -5.75 37.80 12.46
CA ASN A 70 -6.02 37.33 13.82
C ASN A 70 -7.51 37.12 14.13
N ALA A 71 -8.42 37.87 13.51
CA ALA A 71 -9.85 37.75 13.74
C ALA A 71 -10.39 36.48 13.06
N GLN A 72 -9.90 36.17 11.86
CA GLN A 72 -10.24 34.94 11.13
C GLN A 72 -9.74 33.70 11.88
N VAL A 73 -8.53 33.74 12.43
CA VAL A 73 -7.98 32.65 13.24
C VAL A 73 -8.80 32.44 14.51
N GLU A 74 -9.26 33.48 15.16
CA GLU A 74 -10.09 33.36 16.37
C GLU A 74 -11.46 32.75 16.03
N ASN A 75 -12.03 33.08 14.88
CA ASN A 75 -13.24 32.41 14.38
C ASN A 75 -13.01 30.94 14.19
N LEU A 76 -11.90 30.53 13.56
CA LEU A 76 -11.54 29.13 13.37
C LEU A 76 -11.34 28.39 14.70
N ARG A 77 -10.75 29.02 15.72
CA ARG A 77 -10.55 28.44 17.07
C ARG A 77 -11.87 28.16 17.80
N THR A 78 -12.88 28.95 17.52
CA THR A 78 -14.20 28.80 18.16
C THR A 78 -15.16 27.89 17.40
N ASP A 79 -14.78 27.43 16.21
CA ASP A 79 -15.59 26.54 15.36
C ASP A 79 -15.74 25.15 16.00
N PRO A 80 -17.00 24.71 16.27
CA PRO A 80 -17.25 23.44 16.94
C PRO A 80 -16.89 22.21 16.10
N ASP A 81 -16.70 22.33 14.80
CA ASP A 81 -16.40 21.24 13.87
C ASP A 81 -14.90 21.01 13.70
N ILE A 82 -14.08 21.95 14.18
CA ILE A 82 -12.63 21.83 14.18
C ILE A 82 -12.18 21.01 15.39
N SER A 83 -11.29 20.06 15.18
CA SER A 83 -10.70 19.24 16.23
C SER A 83 -9.49 19.93 16.84
N TRP A 84 -8.61 20.44 15.98
CA TRP A 84 -7.47 21.26 16.36
C TRP A 84 -7.04 22.16 15.20
N ILE A 85 -6.34 23.23 15.55
CA ILE A 85 -5.74 24.18 14.63
C ILE A 85 -4.32 24.49 15.08
N ALA A 86 -3.36 24.43 14.17
CA ALA A 86 -1.98 24.83 14.38
C ALA A 86 -1.71 26.10 13.57
N ILE A 87 -1.05 27.07 14.17
CA ILE A 87 -0.86 28.41 13.59
C ILE A 87 0.63 28.68 13.42
N GLU A 88 1.00 29.15 12.24
CA GLU A 88 2.32 29.70 11.93
C GLU A 88 2.18 31.17 11.52
N GLN A 89 3.20 31.97 11.80
CA GLN A 89 3.20 33.41 11.59
C GLN A 89 4.18 33.84 10.50
N GLY A 90 3.66 34.36 9.40
CA GLY A 90 4.41 34.79 8.24
C GLY A 90 5.20 33.65 7.58
N GLU A 91 6.07 33.99 6.66
CA GLU A 91 7.03 33.03 6.10
C GLU A 91 8.17 32.79 7.10
N GLY A 92 8.76 31.59 7.06
CA GLY A 92 9.91 31.23 7.88
C GLY A 92 11.11 32.11 7.56
N ARG A 93 11.70 32.75 8.58
CA ARG A 93 12.92 33.58 8.42
C ARG A 93 14.15 32.66 8.35
N ILE A 94 15.11 33.01 7.50
CA ILE A 94 16.35 32.25 7.35
C ILE A 94 17.42 32.82 8.29
N TYR A 95 17.96 31.97 9.14
CA TYR A 95 19.09 32.25 9.99
C TYR A 95 20.30 31.42 9.60
N THR A 96 21.48 32.00 9.77
CA THR A 96 22.74 31.36 9.42
C THR A 96 23.64 31.19 10.61
N ARG A 97 24.34 30.08 10.66
CA ARG A 97 25.44 29.82 11.58
C ARG A 97 26.35 28.72 11.01
N ASN A 98 27.65 28.86 11.16
CA ASN A 98 28.63 27.88 10.70
C ASN A 98 28.44 27.54 9.19
N ASN A 99 28.25 28.57 8.38
CA ASN A 99 27.89 28.46 6.94
C ASN A 99 26.61 27.64 6.63
N GLN A 100 25.83 27.30 7.64
CA GLN A 100 24.56 26.60 7.47
C GLN A 100 23.40 27.56 7.57
N GLN A 101 22.33 27.23 6.84
CA GLN A 101 21.07 27.96 6.83
C GLN A 101 19.96 27.10 7.47
N ALA A 102 19.17 27.70 8.36
CA ALA A 102 18.00 27.07 8.93
C ALA A 102 16.81 28.03 8.94
N TYR A 103 15.63 27.51 8.66
CA TYR A 103 14.39 28.27 8.68
C TYR A 103 13.86 28.35 10.10
N LEU A 104 13.60 29.56 10.60
CA LEU A 104 12.94 29.78 11.87
C LEU A 104 11.43 29.93 11.65
N ILE A 105 10.69 28.93 12.08
CA ILE A 105 9.23 28.93 12.05
C ILE A 105 8.72 29.54 13.35
N ARG A 106 7.90 30.60 13.24
CA ARG A 106 7.22 31.22 14.37
C ARG A 106 5.82 30.66 14.47
N GLY A 107 5.49 29.98 15.53
CA GLY A 107 4.19 29.35 15.62
C GLY A 107 3.75 29.00 17.03
N ASP A 108 2.57 28.43 17.15
CA ASP A 108 2.08 27.91 18.41
C ASP A 108 2.69 26.54 18.76
N GLU A 109 2.39 26.04 19.95
CA GLU A 109 2.91 24.75 20.42
C GLU A 109 2.54 23.60 19.48
N LEU A 110 1.37 23.66 18.85
CA LEU A 110 0.89 22.60 17.99
C LEU A 110 1.61 22.60 16.64
N SER A 111 1.99 23.77 16.09
CA SER A 111 2.78 23.83 14.85
C SER A 111 4.14 23.16 15.02
N ALA A 112 4.80 23.37 16.16
CA ALA A 112 6.08 22.72 16.48
C ALA A 112 5.96 21.20 16.71
N THR A 113 4.81 20.72 17.15
CA THR A 113 4.61 19.31 17.51
C THR A 113 3.71 18.53 16.54
N MET A 114 3.23 19.17 15.50
CA MET A 114 2.32 18.55 14.54
C MET A 114 2.89 17.24 13.96
N MET A 115 4.20 17.21 13.65
CA MET A 115 4.92 16.05 13.12
C MET A 115 6.10 15.61 14.01
N ALA A 116 6.31 16.22 15.17
CA ALA A 116 7.39 15.94 16.08
C ALA A 116 6.90 15.83 17.53
N GLY A 117 7.71 15.24 18.39
CA GLY A 117 7.50 15.28 19.84
C GLY A 117 8.72 15.87 20.54
N VAL A 118 8.54 16.35 21.76
CA VAL A 118 9.63 16.84 22.60
C VAL A 118 10.38 15.62 23.16
N VAL A 119 11.67 15.50 22.84
CA VAL A 119 12.56 14.44 23.36
C VAL A 119 13.18 14.89 24.68
N GLU A 120 13.66 16.14 24.74
CA GLU A 120 14.26 16.73 25.93
C GLU A 120 13.81 18.19 26.08
N GLY A 121 13.65 18.66 27.30
CA GLY A 121 13.29 20.05 27.60
C GLY A 121 11.78 20.35 27.46
N ARG A 122 11.44 21.53 26.93
CA ARG A 122 10.06 21.99 26.72
C ARG A 122 9.93 22.75 25.38
N LEU A 123 8.73 22.95 24.95
CA LEU A 123 8.43 23.83 23.82
C LEU A 123 8.72 25.31 24.12
N PRO A 124 9.03 26.12 23.09
CA PRO A 124 9.17 27.57 23.26
C PRO A 124 7.82 28.22 23.55
N GLU A 125 7.76 29.05 24.58
CA GLU A 125 6.57 29.80 24.93
C GLU A 125 6.59 31.22 24.31
N ASN A 126 7.77 31.80 24.12
CA ASN A 126 7.96 33.12 23.60
C ASN A 126 8.92 33.18 22.44
N TYR A 127 8.83 34.22 21.63
CA TYR A 127 9.86 34.53 20.64
C TYR A 127 11.22 34.68 21.33
N GLY A 128 12.27 34.09 20.75
CA GLY A 128 13.60 34.08 21.35
C GLY A 128 13.93 32.77 22.11
N GLU A 129 12.94 31.95 22.41
CA GLU A 129 13.14 30.56 22.80
C GLU A 129 13.02 29.64 21.56
N VAL A 130 13.81 28.58 21.46
CA VAL A 130 13.75 27.69 20.31
C VAL A 130 13.73 26.22 20.70
N ALA A 131 12.95 25.43 19.93
CA ALA A 131 12.99 23.99 19.91
C ALA A 131 13.48 23.50 18.54
N VAL A 132 14.42 22.57 18.52
CA VAL A 132 15.16 22.20 17.31
C VAL A 132 15.42 20.70 17.26
N GLU A 133 15.38 20.10 16.06
CA GLU A 133 15.78 18.70 15.86
C GLU A 133 17.30 18.53 16.09
N ARG A 134 17.69 17.39 16.66
CA ARG A 134 19.09 17.13 17.00
C ARG A 134 20.05 17.23 15.80
N TRP A 135 19.69 16.70 14.65
CA TRP A 135 20.52 16.73 13.44
C TRP A 135 20.71 18.15 12.90
N VAL A 136 19.72 19.02 13.08
CA VAL A 136 19.81 20.46 12.73
C VAL A 136 20.83 21.16 13.63
N LEU A 137 20.77 20.94 14.96
CA LEU A 137 21.72 21.51 15.90
C LEU A 137 23.15 21.13 15.55
N LEU A 138 23.40 19.84 15.22
CA LEU A 138 24.72 19.35 14.84
C LEU A 138 25.25 20.05 13.57
N ASN A 139 24.40 20.26 12.55
CA ASN A 139 24.78 20.99 11.34
C ASN A 139 25.10 22.47 11.62
N LEU A 140 24.34 23.11 12.53
CA LEU A 140 24.63 24.48 12.98
C LEU A 140 25.88 24.58 13.88
N GLY A 141 26.57 23.46 14.17
CA GLY A 141 27.71 23.42 15.07
C GLY A 141 27.35 23.72 16.52
N ILE A 142 26.17 23.30 16.97
CA ILE A 142 25.60 23.51 18.28
C ILE A 142 25.51 22.19 19.02
N GLU A 143 26.06 22.12 20.22
CA GLU A 143 25.87 20.94 21.07
C GLU A 143 24.42 20.86 21.54
N PRO A 144 23.76 19.68 21.52
CA PRO A 144 22.37 19.54 21.92
C PRO A 144 22.22 19.56 23.46
N VAL A 145 22.41 20.73 24.08
CA VAL A 145 22.30 20.95 25.53
C VAL A 145 21.26 22.03 25.82
N ILE A 146 20.21 21.66 26.57
CA ILE A 146 19.13 22.56 26.94
C ILE A 146 19.63 23.74 27.80
N GLY A 147 19.10 24.93 27.54
CA GLY A 147 19.39 26.17 28.26
C GLY A 147 20.58 26.94 27.71
N GLN A 148 21.28 26.45 26.67
CA GLN A 148 22.34 27.23 26.05
C GLN A 148 21.78 28.36 25.16
N THR A 149 22.56 29.46 25.08
CA THR A 149 22.25 30.54 24.15
C THR A 149 22.84 30.28 22.78
N LEU A 150 22.03 30.41 21.75
CA LEU A 150 22.39 30.27 20.33
C LEU A 150 22.52 31.65 19.74
N LEU A 151 23.68 32.01 19.22
CA LEU A 151 23.89 33.21 18.45
C LEU A 151 23.72 32.88 16.97
N LEU A 152 22.69 33.41 16.34
CA LEU A 152 22.34 33.17 14.95
C LEU A 152 22.34 34.52 14.19
N THR A 153 22.70 34.48 12.90
CA THR A 153 22.70 35.68 12.07
C THR A 153 21.50 35.64 11.13
N ASP A 154 20.65 36.61 11.16
CA ASP A 154 19.56 36.77 10.19
C ASP A 154 20.15 36.96 8.78
N PHE A 155 19.72 36.15 7.83
CA PHE A 155 20.25 36.14 6.48
C PHE A 155 19.95 37.44 5.70
N GLU A 156 18.79 38.02 5.91
CA GLU A 156 18.35 39.21 5.15
C GLU A 156 19.01 40.50 5.62
N ASN A 157 19.08 40.70 6.94
CA ASN A 157 19.56 41.95 7.50
C ASN A 157 20.96 41.89 8.11
N GLY A 158 21.54 40.66 8.21
CA GLY A 158 22.87 40.43 8.75
C GLY A 158 23.02 40.70 10.24
N LYS A 159 21.92 40.79 10.98
CA LYS A 159 21.96 41.03 12.43
C LYS A 159 22.12 39.73 13.19
N GLU A 160 22.92 39.77 14.25
CA GLU A 160 23.02 38.64 15.19
C GLU A 160 21.88 38.73 16.21
N GLU A 161 21.17 37.63 16.40
CA GLU A 161 20.12 37.47 17.39
C GLU A 161 20.43 36.31 18.31
N GLU A 162 20.05 36.45 19.59
CA GLU A 162 20.25 35.43 20.59
C GLU A 162 18.95 34.66 20.82
N PHE A 163 19.05 33.31 20.76
CA PHE A 163 17.96 32.38 21.06
C PHE A 163 18.39 31.45 22.20
N ILE A 164 17.43 31.04 23.01
CA ILE A 164 17.65 30.05 24.06
C ILE A 164 17.11 28.71 23.64
N LEU A 165 17.93 27.67 23.64
CA LEU A 165 17.48 26.32 23.34
C LEU A 165 16.67 25.76 24.50
N THR A 166 15.36 25.65 24.34
CA THR A 166 14.43 25.18 25.37
C THR A 166 13.99 23.76 25.17
N GLY A 167 14.03 23.24 23.91
CA GLY A 167 13.61 21.88 23.58
C GLY A 167 14.43 21.24 22.47
N ILE A 168 14.57 19.93 22.57
CA ILE A 168 15.06 19.10 21.48
C ILE A 168 13.88 18.28 20.98
N LEU A 169 13.59 18.41 19.68
CA LEU A 169 12.50 17.71 19.00
C LEU A 169 12.97 16.36 18.45
N SER A 170 12.05 15.44 18.28
CA SER A 170 12.27 14.23 17.49
C SER A 170 12.42 14.60 16.01
N ASP A 171 13.14 13.78 15.25
CA ASP A 171 13.35 14.03 13.83
C ASP A 171 12.00 14.02 13.08
N ILE A 172 11.76 15.09 12.31
CA ILE A 172 10.64 15.18 11.38
C ILE A 172 11.06 14.47 10.10
N TYR A 173 10.38 13.36 9.81
CA TYR A 173 10.70 12.46 8.70
C TYR A 173 10.86 13.19 7.36
N ALA A 174 9.89 14.05 7.01
CA ALA A 174 9.94 14.83 5.78
C ALA A 174 11.13 15.80 5.74
N ASN A 175 11.33 16.59 6.81
CA ASN A 175 12.39 17.58 6.87
C ASN A 175 13.77 16.97 6.72
N LYS A 176 14.04 15.92 7.49
CA LYS A 176 15.33 15.22 7.46
C LYS A 176 15.59 14.57 6.11
N ARG A 177 14.57 13.99 5.51
CA ARG A 177 14.63 13.36 4.18
C ARG A 177 14.98 14.36 3.08
N TYR A 178 14.36 15.54 3.07
CA TYR A 178 14.64 16.60 2.11
C TYR A 178 15.83 17.49 2.49
N GLY A 179 16.32 17.39 3.71
CA GLY A 179 17.40 18.22 4.23
C GLY A 179 16.97 19.63 4.63
N LEU A 180 15.69 19.83 4.93
CA LEU A 180 15.13 21.09 5.38
C LEU A 180 15.46 21.29 6.87
N MET A 181 16.40 22.17 7.16
CA MET A 181 16.74 22.53 8.53
C MET A 181 15.73 23.54 9.06
N GLN A 182 14.94 23.14 10.06
CA GLN A 182 13.95 24.00 10.69
C GLN A 182 14.20 24.16 12.19
N MET A 183 13.86 25.31 12.71
CA MET A 183 13.84 25.66 14.12
C MET A 183 12.47 26.25 14.44
N HIS A 184 11.90 25.92 15.58
CA HIS A 184 10.59 26.42 16.00
C HIS A 184 10.74 27.37 17.16
N THR A 185 10.04 28.53 17.10
CA THR A 185 9.97 29.54 18.17
C THR A 185 8.53 29.94 18.43
N GLY A 186 8.27 30.56 19.60
CA GLY A 186 6.96 31.13 19.89
C GLY A 186 6.60 32.27 18.93
N MET A 187 5.32 32.58 18.84
CA MET A 187 4.80 33.70 18.02
C MET A 187 5.31 35.04 18.50
N GLU A 188 5.59 35.97 17.57
CA GLU A 188 5.98 37.33 17.86
C GLU A 188 4.72 38.21 18.05
N ALA A 189 4.46 38.64 19.28
CA ALA A 189 3.23 39.39 19.64
C ALA A 189 3.08 40.74 18.92
N SER A 190 4.17 41.34 18.46
CA SER A 190 4.20 42.66 17.78
C SER A 190 4.09 42.56 16.26
N SER A 191 4.11 41.35 15.68
CA SER A 191 4.09 41.16 14.22
C SER A 191 2.70 41.39 13.65
N THR A 192 2.66 42.01 12.45
CA THR A 192 1.46 42.23 11.63
C THR A 192 1.43 41.29 10.40
N GLU A 193 2.30 40.31 10.38
CA GLU A 193 2.37 39.33 9.27
C GLU A 193 1.12 38.45 9.23
N SER A 194 0.81 37.95 8.04
CA SER A 194 -0.29 37.00 7.82
C SER A 194 -0.06 35.71 8.57
N LEU A 195 -1.14 35.00 8.86
CA LEU A 195 -1.11 33.73 9.56
C LEU A 195 -1.43 32.57 8.61
N LEU A 196 -0.71 31.48 8.77
CA LEU A 196 -0.96 30.20 8.14
C LEU A 196 -1.61 29.26 9.16
N ALA A 197 -2.76 28.69 8.84
CA ALA A 197 -3.49 27.79 9.72
C ALA A 197 -3.55 26.38 9.11
N TYR A 198 -3.06 25.39 9.83
CA TYR A 198 -3.30 23.97 9.56
C TYR A 198 -4.50 23.50 10.35
N ILE A 199 -5.49 22.92 9.68
CA ILE A 199 -6.80 22.62 10.27
C ILE A 199 -7.08 21.12 10.20
N LYS A 200 -7.52 20.56 11.34
CA LYS A 200 -8.04 19.20 11.44
C LYS A 200 -9.51 19.23 11.84
N PHE A 201 -10.38 18.69 11.02
CA PHE A 201 -11.80 18.56 11.35
C PHE A 201 -12.07 17.35 12.25
N LYS A 202 -13.21 17.35 12.92
CA LYS A 202 -13.72 16.17 13.64
C LYS A 202 -14.14 15.08 12.65
N ASP A 203 -14.04 13.82 13.04
CA ASP A 203 -14.23 12.65 12.16
C ASP A 203 -15.56 12.58 11.43
N GLN A 204 -16.61 13.24 11.92
CA GLN A 204 -17.96 13.19 11.35
C GLN A 204 -18.30 14.36 10.43
N VAL A 205 -17.41 15.32 10.26
CA VAL A 205 -17.64 16.55 9.49
C VAL A 205 -17.41 16.27 7.98
N PRO A 206 -18.40 16.54 7.10
CA PRO A 206 -18.24 16.41 5.66
C PRO A 206 -17.28 17.49 5.14
N TYR A 207 -16.11 17.10 4.66
CA TYR A 207 -15.04 18.01 4.25
C TYR A 207 -15.49 19.07 3.24
N ASN A 208 -16.08 18.64 2.12
CA ASN A 208 -16.44 19.56 1.04
C ASN A 208 -17.49 20.59 1.47
N GLU A 209 -18.42 20.20 2.34
CA GLU A 209 -19.45 21.11 2.87
C GLU A 209 -18.81 22.11 3.83
N LYS A 210 -17.90 21.63 4.71
CA LYS A 210 -17.22 22.47 5.68
C LYS A 210 -16.23 23.46 5.02
N VAL A 211 -15.50 23.00 4.00
CA VAL A 211 -14.60 23.89 3.23
C VAL A 211 -15.41 25.00 2.54
N ALA A 212 -16.56 24.68 1.93
CA ALA A 212 -17.41 25.69 1.33
C ALA A 212 -18.01 26.67 2.35
N GLU A 213 -18.35 26.20 3.55
CA GLU A 213 -18.80 27.04 4.67
C GLU A 213 -17.68 27.99 5.13
N LEU A 214 -16.46 27.47 5.36
CA LEU A 214 -15.31 28.28 5.78
C LEU A 214 -14.91 29.33 4.72
N GLN A 215 -15.00 28.97 3.43
CA GLN A 215 -14.75 29.94 2.34
C GLN A 215 -15.75 31.12 2.39
N ALA A 216 -17.01 30.83 2.67
CA ALA A 216 -18.05 31.86 2.78
C ALA A 216 -17.92 32.70 4.06
N GLU A 217 -17.57 32.06 5.18
CA GLU A 217 -17.46 32.72 6.49
C GLU A 217 -16.23 33.61 6.59
N LEU A 218 -15.09 33.15 6.07
CA LEU A 218 -13.82 33.90 6.12
C LEU A 218 -13.65 34.87 4.95
N GLU A 219 -14.60 34.90 3.99
CA GLU A 219 -14.57 35.74 2.78
C GLU A 219 -13.28 35.55 1.93
N ILE A 220 -12.72 34.35 1.93
CA ILE A 220 -11.47 34.01 1.23
C ILE A 220 -11.75 33.44 -0.17
N LYS A 221 -10.74 33.55 -1.08
CA LYS A 221 -10.85 33.01 -2.44
C LYS A 221 -10.92 31.49 -2.43
N ASN A 222 -11.58 30.91 -3.44
CA ASN A 222 -11.74 29.45 -3.55
C ASN A 222 -10.42 28.66 -3.51
N ASP A 223 -9.32 29.21 -3.96
CA ASP A 223 -8.01 28.54 -4.02
C ASP A 223 -7.14 28.75 -2.75
N SER A 224 -7.63 29.49 -1.75
CA SER A 224 -6.88 29.77 -0.53
C SER A 224 -6.89 28.58 0.46
N ILE A 225 -7.90 27.71 0.38
CA ILE A 225 -7.94 26.48 1.20
C ILE A 225 -7.36 25.33 0.38
N LYS A 226 -6.21 24.84 0.82
CA LYS A 226 -5.52 23.73 0.16
C LYS A 226 -5.72 22.43 0.93
N GLU A 227 -6.18 21.36 0.23
CA GLU A 227 -6.34 20.04 0.82
C GLU A 227 -4.97 19.42 1.13
N CYS A 228 -4.82 18.79 2.31
CA CYS A 228 -3.58 18.09 2.66
C CYS A 228 -3.42 16.82 1.83
N PRO A 229 -2.23 16.57 1.24
CA PRO A 229 -1.97 15.36 0.46
C PRO A 229 -2.19 14.06 1.23
N ALA A 230 -1.94 14.02 2.53
CA ALA A 230 -2.20 12.86 3.37
C ALA A 230 -3.68 12.48 3.39
N ARG A 231 -4.59 13.47 3.39
CA ARG A 231 -6.04 13.23 3.36
C ARG A 231 -6.50 12.65 2.02
N THR A 232 -5.97 13.13 0.91
CA THR A 232 -6.29 12.61 -0.43
C THR A 232 -5.84 11.15 -0.57
N ASN A 233 -4.64 10.81 -0.10
CA ASN A 233 -4.13 9.45 -0.07
C ASN A 233 -5.00 8.53 0.80
N TYR A 234 -5.47 9.01 1.96
CA TYR A 234 -6.38 8.30 2.84
C TYR A 234 -7.66 7.85 2.12
N ARG A 235 -8.30 8.73 1.35
CA ARG A 235 -9.54 8.40 0.63
C ARG A 235 -9.34 7.30 -0.42
N SER A 236 -8.26 7.33 -1.16
CA SER A 236 -7.95 6.30 -2.17
C SER A 236 -7.70 4.93 -1.55
N LEU A 237 -7.05 4.89 -0.39
CA LEU A 237 -6.80 3.65 0.36
C LEU A 237 -8.10 3.00 0.85
N TYR A 238 -9.06 3.78 1.33
CA TYR A 238 -10.37 3.26 1.76
C TYR A 238 -11.14 2.59 0.62
N VAL A 239 -11.12 3.15 -0.57
CA VAL A 239 -11.83 2.57 -1.74
C VAL A 239 -11.23 1.19 -2.07
N LEU A 240 -9.91 1.10 -2.11
CA LEU A 240 -9.21 -0.14 -2.40
C LEU A 240 -9.51 -1.24 -1.37
N GLU A 241 -9.55 -0.89 -0.08
CA GLU A 241 -9.86 -1.86 0.97
C GLU A 241 -11.31 -2.32 0.94
N ALA A 242 -12.26 -1.44 0.64
CA ALA A 242 -13.66 -1.78 0.48
C ALA A 242 -13.88 -2.83 -0.64
N GLU A 243 -13.14 -2.75 -1.74
CA GLU A 243 -13.16 -3.76 -2.80
C GLU A 243 -12.68 -5.13 -2.30
N ILE A 244 -11.57 -5.18 -1.56
CA ILE A 244 -11.04 -6.43 -1.00
C ILE A 244 -12.05 -7.04 0.01
N ILE A 245 -12.62 -6.22 0.89
CA ILE A 245 -13.66 -6.64 1.83
C ILE A 245 -14.87 -7.21 1.08
N GLY A 246 -15.30 -6.57 -0.01
CA GLY A 246 -16.39 -7.04 -0.85
C GLY A 246 -16.12 -8.42 -1.45
N VAL A 247 -14.92 -8.65 -1.99
CA VAL A 247 -14.51 -9.95 -2.54
C VAL A 247 -14.46 -11.02 -1.45
N VAL A 248 -13.93 -10.71 -0.28
CA VAL A 248 -13.88 -11.63 0.87
C VAL A 248 -15.28 -12.01 1.33
N LEU A 249 -16.20 -11.05 1.41
CA LEU A 249 -17.61 -11.33 1.74
C LEU A 249 -18.26 -12.29 0.75
N ILE A 250 -18.03 -12.11 -0.55
CA ILE A 250 -18.54 -13.02 -1.60
C ILE A 250 -18.01 -14.44 -1.37
N VAL A 251 -16.72 -14.60 -1.07
CA VAL A 251 -16.11 -15.90 -0.78
C VAL A 251 -16.74 -16.52 0.47
N CYS A 252 -16.90 -15.76 1.55
CA CYS A 252 -17.59 -16.20 2.76
C CYS A 252 -19.02 -16.64 2.46
N MET A 253 -19.77 -15.91 1.62
CA MET A 253 -21.11 -16.28 1.18
C MET A 253 -21.16 -17.65 0.48
N VAL A 254 -20.22 -17.89 -0.43
CA VAL A 254 -20.10 -19.18 -1.14
C VAL A 254 -19.83 -20.31 -0.15
N VAL A 255 -18.96 -20.09 0.82
CA VAL A 255 -18.67 -21.05 1.91
C VAL A 255 -19.91 -21.36 2.73
N PHE A 256 -20.62 -20.34 3.22
CA PHE A 256 -21.85 -20.52 3.99
C PHE A 256 -22.93 -21.28 3.21
N TYR A 257 -23.14 -20.91 1.96
CA TYR A 257 -24.08 -21.63 1.11
C TYR A 257 -23.71 -23.12 0.97
N GLY A 258 -22.42 -23.40 0.76
CA GLY A 258 -21.92 -24.78 0.65
C GLY A 258 -22.16 -25.62 1.88
N ILE A 259 -21.79 -25.11 3.06
CA ILE A 259 -21.95 -25.79 4.36
C ILE A 259 -23.42 -26.03 4.65
N TYR A 260 -24.24 -25.00 4.48
CA TYR A 260 -25.66 -25.08 4.75
C TYR A 260 -26.40 -26.09 3.84
N ARG A 261 -26.11 -26.08 2.54
CA ARG A 261 -26.66 -27.03 1.58
C ARG A 261 -26.38 -28.46 1.99
N ILE A 262 -25.19 -28.72 2.52
CA ILE A 262 -24.78 -30.04 3.02
C ILE A 262 -25.66 -30.47 4.19
N MET A 263 -25.80 -29.59 5.16
CA MET A 263 -26.63 -29.86 6.35
C MET A 263 -28.09 -30.14 5.99
N LEU A 264 -28.67 -29.31 5.13
CA LEU A 264 -30.06 -29.48 4.74
C LEU A 264 -30.31 -30.86 4.11
N LEU A 265 -29.46 -31.25 3.17
CA LEU A 265 -29.62 -32.51 2.43
C LEU A 265 -29.46 -33.73 3.35
N THR A 266 -28.64 -33.67 4.40
CA THR A 266 -28.49 -34.75 5.38
C THR A 266 -29.71 -34.87 6.29
N ARG A 267 -30.50 -33.79 6.49
CA ARG A 267 -31.66 -33.76 7.37
C ARG A 267 -33.02 -33.87 6.64
N LEU A 268 -33.01 -33.81 5.31
CA LEU A 268 -34.23 -33.90 4.52
C LEU A 268 -35.13 -35.10 4.86
N PRO A 269 -34.62 -36.34 5.08
CA PRO A 269 -35.43 -37.48 5.49
C PRO A 269 -36.14 -37.28 6.82
N GLN A 270 -35.49 -36.64 7.77
CA GLN A 270 -36.05 -36.39 9.11
C GLN A 270 -37.21 -35.38 9.04
N TYR A 271 -37.04 -34.32 8.21
CA TYR A 271 -38.09 -33.36 7.92
C TYR A 271 -39.28 -34.01 7.21
N GLY A 272 -39.02 -34.97 6.35
CA GLY A 272 -40.06 -35.82 5.74
C GLY A 272 -40.87 -36.60 6.74
N MET A 273 -40.22 -37.25 7.74
CA MET A 273 -40.89 -37.98 8.82
C MET A 273 -41.75 -37.05 9.70
N LEU A 274 -41.22 -35.92 10.11
CA LEU A 274 -41.97 -34.92 10.91
C LEU A 274 -43.24 -34.45 10.17
N ARG A 275 -43.15 -34.24 8.86
CA ARG A 275 -44.31 -33.92 8.01
C ARG A 275 -45.29 -35.09 7.88
N ALA A 276 -44.83 -36.32 7.88
CA ALA A 276 -45.66 -37.49 7.85
C ALA A 276 -46.50 -37.65 9.15
N ILE A 277 -45.99 -37.17 10.28
CA ILE A 277 -46.66 -37.16 11.59
C ILE A 277 -47.58 -35.92 11.71
N GLY A 278 -47.68 -35.05 10.71
CA GLY A 278 -48.65 -33.92 10.67
C GLY A 278 -48.08 -32.51 10.83
N MET A 279 -46.77 -32.32 10.85
CA MET A 279 -46.13 -30.99 10.94
C MET A 279 -46.49 -30.13 9.73
N LYS A 280 -47.02 -28.90 9.96
CA LYS A 280 -47.35 -27.93 8.93
C LYS A 280 -46.09 -27.32 8.30
N ARG A 281 -46.16 -26.95 7.02
CA ARG A 281 -45.00 -26.32 6.29
C ARG A 281 -44.43 -25.12 7.04
N LYS A 282 -45.28 -24.26 7.63
CA LYS A 282 -44.85 -23.08 8.38
C LYS A 282 -44.05 -23.44 9.63
N GLN A 283 -44.48 -24.48 10.35
CA GLN A 283 -43.78 -25.00 11.56
C GLN A 283 -42.41 -25.60 11.17
N LEU A 284 -42.33 -26.35 10.04
CA LEU A 284 -41.08 -26.86 9.54
C LEU A 284 -40.10 -25.73 9.20
N THR A 285 -40.59 -24.67 8.55
CA THR A 285 -39.75 -23.50 8.19
C THR A 285 -39.24 -22.80 9.45
N GLN A 286 -40.11 -22.59 10.46
CA GLN A 286 -39.73 -21.99 11.73
C GLN A 286 -38.70 -22.83 12.47
N MET A 287 -38.87 -24.15 12.52
CA MET A 287 -37.93 -25.09 13.15
C MET A 287 -36.55 -25.04 12.46
N VAL A 288 -36.49 -25.04 11.16
CA VAL A 288 -35.24 -24.95 10.37
C VAL A 288 -34.52 -23.65 10.64
N LEU A 289 -35.26 -22.54 10.65
CA LEU A 289 -34.70 -21.21 10.91
C LEU A 289 -34.20 -21.09 12.35
N LEU A 290 -34.94 -21.54 13.33
CA LEU A 290 -34.54 -21.50 14.74
C LEU A 290 -33.25 -22.29 14.95
N GLU A 291 -33.15 -23.49 14.39
CA GLU A 291 -31.93 -24.32 14.45
C GLU A 291 -30.70 -23.63 13.86
N LEU A 292 -30.88 -22.99 12.74
CA LEU A 292 -29.79 -22.28 12.08
C LEU A 292 -29.33 -21.08 12.88
N TYR A 293 -30.26 -20.25 13.31
CA TYR A 293 -29.95 -19.04 14.05
C TYR A 293 -29.41 -19.31 15.46
N GLU A 294 -29.85 -20.41 16.13
CA GLU A 294 -29.28 -20.80 17.42
C GLU A 294 -27.78 -21.14 17.27
N ILE A 295 -27.42 -21.99 16.30
CA ILE A 295 -26.03 -22.33 16.03
C ILE A 295 -25.24 -21.09 15.56
N PHE A 296 -25.85 -20.26 14.72
CA PHE A 296 -25.26 -19.03 14.24
C PHE A 296 -24.91 -18.08 15.40
N PHE A 297 -25.86 -17.75 16.27
CA PHE A 297 -25.65 -16.84 17.40
C PHE A 297 -24.65 -17.36 18.45
N ILE A 298 -24.52 -18.66 18.61
CA ILE A 298 -23.49 -19.25 19.48
C ILE A 298 -22.12 -19.22 18.79
N SER A 299 -22.07 -19.40 17.48
CA SER A 299 -20.82 -19.44 16.70
C SER A 299 -20.19 -18.06 16.50
N VAL A 300 -21.00 -16.99 16.40
CA VAL A 300 -20.52 -15.61 16.19
C VAL A 300 -19.55 -15.19 17.30
N PRO A 301 -19.90 -15.16 18.59
CA PRO A 301 -19.00 -14.66 19.63
C PRO A 301 -17.74 -15.53 19.76
N VAL A 302 -17.88 -16.86 19.62
CA VAL A 302 -16.73 -17.77 19.70
C VAL A 302 -15.77 -17.56 18.52
N GLY A 303 -16.30 -17.49 17.31
CA GLY A 303 -15.50 -17.27 16.10
C GLY A 303 -14.82 -15.91 16.12
N THR A 304 -15.56 -14.86 16.50
CA THR A 304 -15.02 -13.48 16.60
C THR A 304 -13.93 -13.39 17.66
N ALA A 305 -14.14 -13.94 18.85
CA ALA A 305 -13.12 -13.93 19.92
C ALA A 305 -11.84 -14.67 19.52
N LEU A 306 -11.96 -15.84 18.88
CA LEU A 306 -10.82 -16.58 18.36
C LEU A 306 -10.14 -15.82 17.22
N GLY A 307 -10.90 -15.10 16.39
CA GLY A 307 -10.40 -14.26 15.31
C GLY A 307 -9.57 -13.09 15.82
N ILE A 308 -10.07 -12.40 16.84
CA ILE A 308 -9.33 -11.31 17.52
C ILE A 308 -8.01 -11.85 18.09
N GLY A 309 -8.04 -13.01 18.77
CA GLY A 309 -6.84 -13.63 19.32
C GLY A 309 -5.81 -14.03 18.25
N ALA A 310 -6.27 -14.53 17.10
CA ALA A 310 -5.40 -14.88 15.98
C ALA A 310 -4.81 -13.63 15.30
N ALA A 311 -5.59 -12.57 15.12
CA ALA A 311 -5.10 -11.29 14.59
C ALA A 311 -4.06 -10.66 15.53
N TRP A 312 -4.33 -10.67 16.85
CA TRP A 312 -3.37 -10.19 17.85
C TRP A 312 -2.04 -10.96 17.79
N LEU A 313 -2.10 -12.28 17.62
CA LEU A 313 -0.89 -13.10 17.47
C LEU A 313 -0.07 -12.72 16.23
N ILE A 314 -0.74 -12.49 15.10
CA ILE A 314 -0.09 -12.08 13.84
C ILE A 314 0.55 -10.70 14.02
N LEU A 315 -0.14 -9.75 14.64
CA LEU A 315 0.38 -8.41 14.94
C LEU A 315 1.61 -8.48 15.84
N ARG A 316 1.57 -9.32 16.88
CA ARG A 316 2.71 -9.51 17.78
C ARG A 316 3.94 -10.10 17.07
N ILE A 317 3.74 -10.99 16.10
CA ILE A 317 4.82 -11.57 15.28
C ILE A 317 5.44 -10.51 14.36
N SER A 318 4.64 -9.55 13.88
CA SER A 318 5.14 -8.48 13.01
C SER A 318 6.04 -7.46 13.71
N GLY A 319 6.16 -7.53 15.05
CA GLY A 319 6.98 -6.62 15.86
C GLY A 319 6.32 -5.26 16.12
N ASP A 320 6.88 -4.50 17.05
CA ASP A 320 6.42 -3.17 17.38
C ASP A 320 6.90 -2.15 16.33
N MET A 321 6.16 -1.06 16.16
CA MET A 321 6.61 0.06 15.34
C MET A 321 7.62 0.91 16.13
N ASP A 322 8.40 1.69 15.38
CA ASP A 322 9.35 2.63 15.96
C ASP A 322 8.62 3.56 16.94
N GLN A 323 9.14 3.61 18.18
CA GLN A 323 8.58 4.43 19.27
C GLN A 323 8.85 5.93 19.10
N HIS A 324 9.58 6.32 18.06
CA HIS A 324 9.98 7.71 17.79
C HIS A 324 9.11 8.42 16.76
N ILE A 325 8.03 7.80 16.29
CA ILE A 325 7.08 8.47 15.40
C ILE A 325 6.09 9.28 16.26
N PHE A 326 6.05 10.60 16.03
CA PHE A 326 5.14 11.50 16.71
C PHE A 326 4.20 12.17 15.70
N LEU A 327 2.95 12.28 16.07
CA LEU A 327 1.94 13.07 15.36
C LEU A 327 1.11 13.86 16.37
N SER A 328 0.96 15.14 16.14
CA SER A 328 0.25 16.06 17.06
C SER A 328 0.78 15.98 18.51
N GLY A 329 2.11 15.90 18.67
CA GLY A 329 2.80 15.82 19.97
C GLY A 329 2.72 14.47 20.69
N GLU A 330 1.91 13.52 20.20
CA GLU A 330 1.75 12.21 20.80
C GLU A 330 2.49 11.13 20.00
N ARG A 331 2.95 10.09 20.68
CA ARG A 331 3.54 8.93 20.01
C ARG A 331 2.50 8.22 19.16
N ALA A 332 2.80 8.05 17.89
CA ALA A 332 1.94 7.33 16.97
C ALA A 332 2.22 5.82 17.05
N GLU A 333 1.29 5.09 17.64
CA GLU A 333 1.36 3.62 17.72
C GLU A 333 0.25 2.99 16.88
N VAL A 334 0.58 1.99 16.08
CA VAL A 334 -0.42 1.14 15.46
C VAL A 334 -0.89 0.09 16.45
N GLN A 335 -1.91 0.43 17.21
CA GLN A 335 -2.56 -0.50 18.13
C GLN A 335 -3.54 -1.42 17.38
N LEU A 336 -3.83 -2.57 17.99
CA LEU A 336 -4.89 -3.46 17.53
C LEU A 336 -6.24 -2.75 17.60
N THR A 337 -6.69 -2.19 16.52
CA THR A 337 -8.03 -1.62 16.42
C THR A 337 -9.00 -2.63 15.81
N ILE A 338 -10.13 -2.82 16.48
CA ILE A 338 -11.15 -3.78 16.04
C ILE A 338 -12.22 -3.01 15.28
N PRO A 339 -12.40 -3.26 13.96
CA PRO A 339 -13.43 -2.57 13.17
C PRO A 339 -14.83 -3.12 13.48
N TRP A 340 -15.37 -2.79 14.66
CA TRP A 340 -16.65 -3.31 15.16
C TRP A 340 -17.81 -3.07 14.19
N LEU A 341 -17.82 -1.92 13.52
CA LEU A 341 -18.85 -1.58 12.53
C LEU A 341 -18.78 -2.54 11.32
N ALA A 342 -17.59 -2.77 10.77
CA ALA A 342 -17.41 -3.67 9.64
C ALA A 342 -17.75 -5.11 10.01
N ILE A 343 -17.31 -5.56 11.21
CA ILE A 343 -17.67 -6.89 11.75
C ILE A 343 -19.18 -7.00 11.94
N GLY A 344 -19.84 -5.99 12.50
CA GLY A 344 -21.29 -5.94 12.69
C GLY A 344 -22.06 -6.01 11.37
N VAL A 345 -21.66 -5.25 10.37
CA VAL A 345 -22.25 -5.29 9.02
C VAL A 345 -22.07 -6.67 8.39
N CYS A 346 -20.89 -7.26 8.49
CA CYS A 346 -20.63 -8.61 8.00
C CYS A 346 -21.48 -9.67 8.71
N ILE A 347 -21.67 -9.57 10.03
CA ILE A 347 -22.56 -10.45 10.80
C ILE A 347 -24.01 -10.29 10.33
N LEU A 348 -24.49 -9.08 10.11
CA LEU A 348 -25.85 -8.81 9.63
C LEU A 348 -26.07 -9.38 8.22
N ILE A 349 -25.12 -9.15 7.30
CA ILE A 349 -25.20 -9.68 5.93
C ILE A 349 -25.19 -11.21 5.95
N THR A 350 -24.29 -11.83 6.71
CA THR A 350 -24.23 -13.29 6.84
C THR A 350 -25.46 -13.87 7.52
N GLY A 351 -26.00 -13.21 8.53
CA GLY A 351 -27.25 -13.57 9.18
C GLY A 351 -28.47 -13.51 8.24
N GLY A 352 -28.56 -12.46 7.43
CA GLY A 352 -29.58 -12.33 6.37
C GLY A 352 -29.47 -13.44 5.31
N LEU A 353 -28.26 -13.79 4.91
CA LEU A 353 -27.99 -14.89 3.99
C LEU A 353 -28.37 -16.26 4.58
N VAL A 354 -27.96 -16.54 5.80
CA VAL A 354 -28.36 -17.77 6.52
C VAL A 354 -29.87 -17.88 6.59
N GLY A 355 -30.57 -16.79 6.88
CA GLY A 355 -32.01 -16.72 6.87
C GLY A 355 -32.64 -16.99 5.51
N SER A 356 -32.14 -16.35 4.47
CA SER A 356 -32.64 -16.52 3.10
C SER A 356 -32.42 -17.95 2.58
N ILE A 357 -31.25 -18.51 2.82
CA ILE A 357 -30.92 -19.90 2.49
C ILE A 357 -31.84 -20.86 3.26
N GLY A 358 -32.05 -20.59 4.56
CA GLY A 358 -32.97 -21.33 5.41
C GLY A 358 -34.40 -21.34 4.86
N LEU A 359 -34.95 -20.19 4.49
CA LEU A 359 -36.26 -20.02 3.88
C LEU A 359 -36.42 -20.76 2.56
N VAL A 360 -35.48 -20.57 1.63
CA VAL A 360 -35.51 -21.22 0.32
C VAL A 360 -35.48 -22.75 0.46
N SER A 361 -34.71 -23.21 1.38
CA SER A 361 -34.49 -24.64 1.58
C SER A 361 -35.62 -25.32 2.30
N ALA A 362 -36.15 -24.69 3.34
CA ALA A 362 -37.36 -25.15 4.01
C ALA A 362 -38.59 -25.15 3.06
N SER A 363 -38.69 -24.13 2.20
CA SER A 363 -39.71 -24.09 1.15
C SER A 363 -39.58 -25.24 0.15
N ARG A 364 -38.37 -25.59 -0.29
CA ARG A 364 -38.10 -26.74 -1.19
C ARG A 364 -38.42 -28.07 -0.50
N ALA A 365 -38.00 -28.25 0.75
CA ALA A 365 -38.33 -29.44 1.56
C ALA A 365 -39.86 -29.54 1.77
N GLY A 366 -40.51 -28.40 1.95
CA GLY A 366 -41.99 -28.32 2.10
C GLY A 366 -42.78 -28.63 0.82
N LYS A 367 -42.19 -28.47 -0.39
CA LYS A 367 -42.85 -28.74 -1.69
C LYS A 367 -42.67 -30.19 -2.17
N GLN A 368 -41.72 -30.97 -1.63
CA GLN A 368 -41.52 -32.36 -2.02
C GLN A 368 -42.62 -33.25 -1.45
N ARG A 369 -42.99 -34.33 -2.19
CA ARG A 369 -43.97 -35.31 -1.73
C ARG A 369 -43.39 -36.10 -0.60
N ILE A 370 -44.17 -36.29 0.51
CA ILE A 370 -43.68 -36.98 1.71
C ILE A 370 -43.18 -38.38 1.42
N ILE A 371 -43.83 -39.12 0.53
CA ILE A 371 -43.46 -40.46 0.12
C ILE A 371 -42.09 -40.53 -0.61
N GLU A 372 -41.79 -39.50 -1.42
CA GLU A 372 -40.51 -39.39 -2.12
C GLU A 372 -39.35 -39.11 -1.18
N ILE A 373 -39.62 -38.31 -0.15
CA ILE A 373 -38.64 -37.96 0.90
C ILE A 373 -38.33 -39.17 1.79
N VAL A 374 -39.39 -39.86 2.27
CA VAL A 374 -39.25 -41.03 3.18
C VAL A 374 -38.60 -42.20 2.46
N ARG A 375 -38.95 -42.44 1.19
CA ARG A 375 -38.34 -43.50 0.36
C ARG A 375 -36.94 -43.18 -0.16
N GLN A 376 -36.39 -42.03 0.10
CA GLN A 376 -35.13 -41.55 -0.48
C GLN A 376 -35.03 -41.72 -2.01
N LYS A 377 -36.19 -41.84 -2.70
CA LYS A 377 -36.22 -41.77 -4.13
C LYS A 377 -36.01 -40.31 -4.53
N ASN A 378 -34.81 -39.97 -4.90
CA ASN A 378 -34.57 -38.75 -5.65
C ASN A 378 -35.52 -38.78 -6.84
N GLY A 379 -36.48 -37.82 -6.82
CA GLY A 379 -37.52 -37.74 -7.86
C GLY A 379 -36.94 -37.92 -9.22
N GLY A 380 -37.55 -38.81 -9.97
CA GLY A 380 -37.03 -39.37 -11.18
C GLY A 380 -36.42 -38.35 -12.12
N LYS A 381 -35.12 -38.19 -12.04
CA LYS A 381 -34.37 -37.57 -13.13
C LYS A 381 -34.56 -38.47 -14.34
N LYS A 382 -35.19 -37.94 -15.40
CA LYS A 382 -35.23 -38.55 -16.71
C LYS A 382 -33.88 -39.21 -16.97
N ARG A 383 -33.88 -40.50 -17.09
CA ARG A 383 -32.74 -41.31 -17.54
C ARG A 383 -32.23 -40.61 -18.79
N THR A 384 -31.12 -39.89 -18.68
CA THR A 384 -30.41 -39.43 -19.88
C THR A 384 -30.01 -40.69 -20.65
N LYS A 385 -30.46 -40.75 -21.90
CA LYS A 385 -30.28 -41.85 -22.83
C LYS A 385 -28.80 -42.11 -23.22
N ASN A 386 -27.85 -41.51 -22.58
CA ASN A 386 -26.44 -41.80 -22.77
C ASN A 386 -26.05 -42.98 -21.87
N SER A 387 -26.40 -44.20 -22.31
CA SER A 387 -25.80 -45.41 -21.81
C SER A 387 -24.33 -45.43 -22.27
N PHE A 388 -23.43 -45.01 -21.41
CA PHE A 388 -22.03 -45.36 -21.57
C PHE A 388 -21.95 -46.89 -21.48
N SER A 389 -21.78 -47.58 -22.62
CA SER A 389 -21.63 -49.03 -22.68
C SER A 389 -20.33 -49.37 -21.94
N ILE A 390 -20.44 -50.31 -20.99
CA ILE A 390 -19.32 -50.79 -20.16
C ILE A 390 -18.55 -51.88 -20.97
N ASP A 391 -19.08 -52.28 -22.13
CA ASP A 391 -18.68 -53.49 -22.84
C ASP A 391 -17.25 -53.53 -23.41
N ASN A 392 -16.52 -52.38 -23.40
CA ASN A 392 -15.15 -52.31 -23.94
C ASN A 392 -14.06 -52.06 -22.90
N ALA A 393 -14.26 -52.34 -21.60
CA ALA A 393 -13.22 -52.17 -20.61
C ALA A 393 -12.35 -53.44 -20.50
N GLN A 394 -11.31 -53.56 -21.30
CA GLN A 394 -10.35 -54.67 -21.30
C GLN A 394 -9.44 -54.73 -20.06
N SER A 395 -9.47 -53.75 -19.15
CA SER A 395 -8.66 -53.75 -17.94
C SER A 395 -9.44 -53.29 -16.69
N LYS A 396 -9.08 -53.83 -15.50
CA LYS A 396 -9.66 -53.45 -14.19
C LYS A 396 -9.51 -51.93 -13.90
N ASN A 397 -8.42 -51.31 -14.30
CA ASN A 397 -8.20 -49.90 -14.13
C ASN A 397 -9.07 -49.04 -15.07
N GLY A 398 -9.27 -49.49 -16.32
CA GLY A 398 -10.16 -48.80 -17.27
C GLY A 398 -11.62 -48.78 -16.81
N MET A 399 -12.08 -49.85 -16.17
CA MET A 399 -13.44 -49.95 -15.58
C MET A 399 -13.62 -48.97 -14.42
N ILE A 400 -12.61 -48.85 -13.53
CA ILE A 400 -12.64 -47.89 -12.39
C ILE A 400 -12.71 -46.42 -12.89
N LEU A 401 -11.90 -46.06 -13.88
CA LEU A 401 -11.87 -44.72 -14.47
C LEU A 401 -13.18 -44.39 -15.20
N ARG A 402 -13.75 -45.30 -15.97
CA ARG A 402 -15.05 -45.13 -16.64
C ARG A 402 -16.20 -44.95 -15.63
N MET A 403 -16.19 -45.72 -14.54
CA MET A 403 -17.15 -45.53 -13.47
C MET A 403 -16.99 -44.19 -12.76
N GLY A 404 -15.77 -43.76 -12.44
CA GLY A 404 -15.48 -42.45 -11.92
C GLY A 404 -15.97 -41.33 -12.85
N GLY A 405 -15.73 -41.44 -14.15
CA GLY A 405 -16.20 -40.46 -15.15
C GLY A 405 -17.75 -40.39 -15.23
N LYS A 406 -18.43 -41.54 -15.19
CA LYS A 406 -19.90 -41.56 -15.13
C LYS A 406 -20.45 -40.85 -13.90
N TYR A 407 -19.82 -41.00 -12.73
CA TYR A 407 -20.24 -40.37 -11.51
C TYR A 407 -19.93 -38.86 -11.48
N LEU A 408 -18.90 -38.41 -12.18
CA LEU A 408 -18.66 -36.97 -12.37
C LEU A 408 -19.86 -36.29 -13.06
N VAL A 409 -20.42 -36.90 -14.08
CA VAL A 409 -21.52 -36.32 -14.88
C VAL A 409 -22.90 -36.52 -14.22
N CYS A 410 -23.09 -37.54 -13.36
CA CYS A 410 -24.38 -37.83 -12.74
C CYS A 410 -24.87 -36.75 -11.76
N ASP A 411 -23.98 -36.01 -11.09
CA ASP A 411 -24.33 -34.92 -10.20
C ASP A 411 -23.62 -33.60 -10.60
N LEU A 412 -24.00 -33.13 -11.79
CA LEU A 412 -23.46 -31.90 -12.40
C LEU A 412 -23.55 -30.68 -11.45
N LYS A 413 -24.61 -30.52 -10.66
CA LYS A 413 -24.77 -29.36 -9.76
C LYS A 413 -23.72 -29.32 -8.66
N THR A 414 -23.46 -30.47 -8.03
CA THR A 414 -22.44 -30.57 -6.97
C THR A 414 -21.03 -30.51 -7.57
N MET A 415 -20.82 -31.09 -8.77
CA MET A 415 -19.57 -30.97 -9.51
C MET A 415 -19.25 -29.49 -9.83
N CYS A 416 -20.20 -28.77 -10.46
CA CYS A 416 -20.01 -27.35 -10.79
C CYS A 416 -19.72 -26.52 -9.54
N PHE A 417 -20.41 -26.79 -8.42
CA PHE A 417 -20.17 -26.08 -7.19
C PHE A 417 -18.77 -26.36 -6.62
N THR A 418 -18.29 -27.60 -6.65
CA THR A 418 -16.92 -27.96 -6.21
C THR A 418 -15.88 -27.31 -7.09
N VAL A 419 -16.05 -27.38 -8.41
CA VAL A 419 -15.16 -26.74 -9.39
C VAL A 419 -15.10 -25.22 -9.18
N LEU A 420 -16.26 -24.58 -9.00
CA LEU A 420 -16.33 -23.14 -8.72
C LEU A 420 -15.62 -22.78 -7.42
N THR A 421 -15.79 -23.59 -6.36
CA THR A 421 -15.12 -23.34 -5.07
C THR A 421 -13.60 -23.41 -5.20
N VAL A 422 -13.08 -24.42 -5.91
CA VAL A 422 -11.64 -24.54 -6.18
C VAL A 422 -11.15 -23.35 -7.02
N CYS A 423 -11.91 -23.04 -8.08
CA CYS A 423 -11.57 -21.93 -8.97
C CYS A 423 -11.46 -20.59 -8.23
N VAL A 424 -12.51 -20.21 -7.50
CA VAL A 424 -12.55 -18.94 -6.74
C VAL A 424 -11.43 -18.91 -5.70
N GLY A 425 -11.17 -20.01 -5.03
CA GLY A 425 -10.14 -20.08 -4.02
C GLY A 425 -8.72 -19.93 -4.54
N VAL A 426 -8.40 -20.66 -5.61
CA VAL A 426 -7.09 -20.54 -6.27
C VAL A 426 -6.92 -19.12 -6.83
N MET A 427 -7.95 -18.58 -7.47
CA MET A 427 -7.93 -17.23 -8.03
C MET A 427 -7.72 -16.16 -6.95
N LEU A 428 -8.43 -16.23 -5.81
CA LEU A 428 -8.28 -15.30 -4.71
C LEU A 428 -6.86 -15.32 -4.14
N PHE A 429 -6.33 -16.52 -3.86
CA PHE A 429 -4.96 -16.65 -3.34
C PHE A 429 -3.93 -16.10 -4.34
N THR A 430 -4.08 -16.41 -5.63
CA THR A 430 -3.19 -15.91 -6.68
C THR A 430 -3.25 -14.38 -6.79
N GLY A 431 -4.44 -13.78 -6.67
CA GLY A 431 -4.61 -12.33 -6.68
C GLY A 431 -3.93 -11.65 -5.49
N LEU A 432 -4.06 -12.23 -4.29
CA LEU A 432 -3.38 -11.71 -3.08
C LEU A 432 -1.86 -11.89 -3.15
N ALA A 433 -1.38 -13.01 -3.68
CA ALA A 433 0.06 -13.23 -3.92
C ALA A 433 0.61 -12.24 -4.94
N TYR A 434 -0.15 -11.96 -6.00
CA TYR A 434 0.19 -10.92 -6.97
C TYR A 434 0.28 -9.54 -6.32
N LYS A 435 -0.68 -9.19 -5.45
CA LYS A 435 -0.66 -7.91 -4.73
C LYS A 435 0.54 -7.80 -3.78
N ALA A 436 0.93 -8.88 -3.09
CA ALA A 436 2.14 -8.91 -2.28
C ALA A 436 3.39 -8.65 -3.12
N ARG A 437 3.48 -9.30 -4.30
CA ARG A 437 4.57 -9.07 -5.25
C ARG A 437 4.59 -7.63 -5.79
N THR A 438 3.44 -7.07 -6.11
CA THR A 438 3.31 -5.67 -6.54
C THR A 438 3.88 -4.72 -5.48
N LEU A 439 3.59 -4.98 -4.20
CA LEU A 439 4.12 -4.18 -3.09
C LEU A 439 5.66 -4.30 -2.98
N GLU A 440 6.22 -5.47 -3.25
CA GLU A 440 7.69 -5.66 -3.25
C GLU A 440 8.36 -4.86 -4.38
N TYR A 441 7.80 -4.87 -5.59
CA TYR A 441 8.29 -4.03 -6.68
C TYR A 441 8.17 -2.55 -6.35
N TYR A 442 7.02 -2.12 -5.85
CA TYR A 442 6.79 -0.74 -5.44
C TYR A 442 7.83 -0.27 -4.41
N ARG A 443 8.12 -1.09 -3.39
CA ARG A 443 9.16 -0.79 -2.41
C ARG A 443 10.52 -0.53 -3.07
N ASN A 444 10.91 -1.39 -4.00
CA ASN A 444 12.20 -1.29 -4.66
C ASN A 444 12.27 -0.06 -5.59
N ASP A 445 11.18 0.23 -6.31
CA ASP A 445 11.12 1.34 -7.26
C ASP A 445 11.00 2.70 -6.58
N THR A 446 10.36 2.78 -5.40
CA THR A 446 10.08 4.05 -4.72
C THR A 446 11.10 4.42 -3.65
N ARG A 447 11.97 3.51 -3.24
CA ARG A 447 12.99 3.79 -2.23
C ARG A 447 13.85 4.99 -2.63
N GLU A 448 14.40 4.97 -3.83
CA GLU A 448 15.28 6.02 -4.35
C GLU A 448 14.49 7.29 -4.70
N LEU A 449 13.26 7.15 -5.20
CA LEU A 449 12.35 8.26 -5.45
C LEU A 449 11.97 9.01 -4.18
N SER A 450 12.12 8.35 -3.04
CA SER A 450 11.86 8.91 -1.72
C SER A 450 13.06 9.61 -1.11
N TYR A 451 14.08 10.03 -1.89
CA TYR A 451 15.32 10.65 -1.43
C TYR A 451 16.16 9.78 -0.46
N LEU A 452 15.93 8.48 -0.46
CA LEU A 452 16.67 7.52 0.35
C LEU A 452 17.78 6.85 -0.50
N ASN A 453 18.55 7.66 -1.22
CA ASN A 453 19.54 7.22 -2.22
C ASN A 453 20.88 6.83 -1.63
N GLY A 454 21.04 6.95 -0.31
CA GLY A 454 22.20 6.56 0.46
C GLY A 454 21.91 6.60 1.94
N GLN A 455 22.76 5.97 2.74
CA GLN A 455 22.64 5.97 4.20
C GLN A 455 22.96 7.34 4.81
N TYR A 456 23.82 8.12 4.14
CA TYR A 456 24.13 9.50 4.48
C TYR A 456 23.90 10.37 3.26
N ALA A 457 23.31 11.54 3.46
CA ALA A 457 23.09 12.55 2.46
C ALA A 457 23.74 13.86 2.85
N MET A 458 24.44 14.46 1.91
CA MET A 458 25.05 15.79 2.01
C MET A 458 24.55 16.60 0.81
N THR A 459 23.57 17.47 1.03
CA THR A 459 22.91 18.20 -0.06
C THR A 459 22.87 19.69 0.21
N MET A 460 22.97 20.47 -0.83
CA MET A 460 22.86 21.90 -0.81
C MET A 460 21.53 22.32 -1.44
N LEU A 461 20.69 23.03 -0.69
CA LEU A 461 19.36 23.45 -1.17
C LEU A 461 19.47 24.65 -2.11
N HIS A 462 20.31 25.64 -1.77
CA HIS A 462 20.48 26.87 -2.53
C HIS A 462 21.97 27.18 -2.70
N TYR A 463 22.36 27.62 -3.90
CA TYR A 463 23.68 28.13 -4.19
C TYR A 463 23.62 29.22 -5.26
N ASN A 464 24.44 30.24 -5.10
CA ASN A 464 24.51 31.38 -6.01
C ASN A 464 25.66 31.25 -7.01
N ARG A 465 26.57 30.31 -6.79
CA ARG A 465 27.75 30.07 -7.63
C ARG A 465 28.11 28.60 -7.67
N THR A 466 28.63 28.13 -8.75
CA THR A 466 29.01 26.73 -8.94
C THR A 466 30.17 26.26 -8.05
N ASP A 467 30.96 27.19 -7.49
CA ASP A 467 32.06 26.90 -6.56
C ASP A 467 31.59 26.74 -5.10
N GLN A 468 30.31 26.99 -4.81
CA GLN A 468 29.71 26.68 -3.52
C GLN A 468 29.34 25.19 -3.43
N GLY A 469 29.68 24.56 -2.33
CA GLY A 469 29.42 23.14 -2.07
C GLY A 469 30.61 22.46 -1.38
N ILE A 470 30.62 21.14 -1.40
CA ILE A 470 31.73 20.34 -0.90
C ILE A 470 32.90 20.49 -1.85
N SER A 471 34.06 20.93 -1.32
CA SER A 471 35.25 21.01 -2.13
C SER A 471 35.67 19.61 -2.65
N ARG A 472 36.29 19.54 -3.82
CA ARG A 472 36.72 18.26 -4.36
C ARG A 472 37.76 17.56 -3.48
N GLU A 473 38.59 18.35 -2.78
CA GLU A 473 39.55 17.82 -1.80
C GLU A 473 38.83 17.15 -0.63
N ASN A 474 37.82 17.82 -0.07
CA ASN A 474 37.01 17.23 1.00
C ASN A 474 36.22 16.00 0.51
N ALA A 475 35.75 15.99 -0.72
CA ALA A 475 35.07 14.83 -1.29
C ALA A 475 36.01 13.60 -1.41
N GLU A 476 37.28 13.82 -1.78
CA GLU A 476 38.29 12.76 -1.79
C GLU A 476 38.60 12.26 -0.37
N ILE A 477 38.71 13.17 0.62
CA ILE A 477 38.89 12.82 2.02
C ILE A 477 37.70 11.99 2.52
N ILE A 478 36.48 12.41 2.23
CA ILE A 478 35.25 11.70 2.57
C ILE A 478 35.26 10.28 1.97
N ALA A 479 35.58 10.16 0.68
CA ALA A 479 35.62 8.86 0.00
C ALA A 479 36.68 7.90 0.58
N GLN A 480 37.74 8.43 1.20
CA GLN A 480 38.81 7.64 1.86
C GLN A 480 38.58 7.45 3.35
N THR A 481 37.54 8.06 3.92
CA THR A 481 37.22 7.96 5.34
C THR A 481 36.85 6.51 5.69
N SER A 482 37.43 6.01 6.79
CA SER A 482 37.09 4.66 7.28
C SER A 482 35.60 4.56 7.56
N GLY A 483 34.98 3.50 7.09
CA GLY A 483 33.55 3.27 7.25
C GLY A 483 32.69 3.74 6.07
N VAL A 484 33.25 4.40 5.06
CA VAL A 484 32.55 4.74 3.80
C VAL A 484 32.81 3.63 2.78
N SER A 485 31.74 3.11 2.17
CA SER A 485 31.83 2.01 1.21
C SER A 485 31.59 2.44 -0.24
N GLN A 486 30.61 3.33 -0.46
CA GLN A 486 30.27 3.87 -1.79
C GLN A 486 29.98 5.36 -1.72
N VAL A 487 30.39 6.10 -2.75
CA VAL A 487 30.18 7.53 -2.83
C VAL A 487 29.61 7.90 -4.20
N ARG A 488 28.50 8.58 -4.19
CA ARG A 488 27.83 9.12 -5.39
C ARG A 488 27.81 10.63 -5.30
N THR A 489 28.29 11.31 -6.33
CA THR A 489 28.41 12.77 -6.34
C THR A 489 27.76 13.40 -7.55
N SER A 490 27.23 14.60 -7.37
CA SER A 490 26.74 15.47 -8.40
C SER A 490 27.27 16.89 -8.21
N SER A 491 27.88 17.43 -9.26
CA SER A 491 28.17 18.86 -9.41
C SER A 491 27.16 19.45 -10.39
N SER A 492 26.68 20.66 -10.19
CA SER A 492 25.61 21.22 -11.01
C SER A 492 26.03 22.55 -11.64
N LEU A 493 25.76 22.73 -12.94
CA LEU A 493 25.90 23.96 -13.65
C LEU A 493 24.52 24.44 -14.14
N PRO A 494 24.01 25.61 -13.69
CA PRO A 494 22.79 26.17 -14.20
C PRO A 494 22.90 26.50 -15.67
N VAL A 495 21.93 26.08 -16.46
CA VAL A 495 21.91 26.28 -17.91
C VAL A 495 20.52 26.74 -18.35
N ARG A 496 20.50 27.45 -19.49
CA ARG A 496 19.28 27.68 -20.25
C ARG A 496 19.31 26.81 -21.49
N VAL A 497 18.28 26.03 -21.71
CA VAL A 497 18.12 25.25 -22.93
C VAL A 497 17.42 26.09 -23.98
N ILE A 498 17.96 26.11 -25.18
CA ILE A 498 17.35 26.83 -26.30
C ILE A 498 16.11 26.08 -26.77
N ASP A 499 14.96 26.69 -26.63
CA ASP A 499 13.69 26.16 -27.08
C ASP A 499 13.45 26.52 -28.54
N ASN A 500 13.84 25.63 -29.43
CA ASN A 500 13.65 25.78 -30.87
C ASN A 500 12.26 25.35 -31.37
N LYS A 501 11.36 24.97 -30.44
CA LYS A 501 10.01 24.43 -30.69
C LYS A 501 9.98 23.18 -31.60
N ALA A 502 11.10 22.51 -31.80
CA ALA A 502 11.15 21.24 -32.52
C ALA A 502 10.79 20.05 -31.67
N VAL A 503 10.92 20.18 -30.36
CA VAL A 503 10.59 19.14 -29.37
C VAL A 503 9.13 19.29 -28.94
N GLY A 504 8.35 18.24 -29.11
CA GLY A 504 6.97 18.19 -28.63
C GLY A 504 6.93 18.33 -27.12
N ARG A 505 5.95 19.06 -26.59
CA ARG A 505 5.72 19.20 -25.16
C ARG A 505 4.27 18.86 -24.81
N ASN A 506 4.04 18.50 -23.57
CA ASN A 506 2.69 18.24 -23.06
C ASN A 506 1.99 19.59 -22.84
N GLU A 507 1.30 20.09 -23.87
CA GLU A 507 0.63 21.39 -23.85
C GLU A 507 -0.43 21.47 -22.74
N GLU A 508 -1.20 20.41 -22.52
CA GLU A 508 -2.24 20.37 -21.49
C GLU A 508 -1.67 20.66 -20.09
N TYR A 509 -0.51 20.09 -19.78
CA TYR A 509 0.13 20.35 -18.49
C TYR A 509 0.73 21.76 -18.41
N TYR A 510 1.52 22.16 -19.41
CA TYR A 510 2.22 23.43 -19.36
C TYR A 510 1.28 24.63 -19.48
N ASP A 511 0.24 24.56 -20.31
CA ASP A 511 -0.66 25.68 -20.53
C ASP A 511 -1.74 25.82 -19.43
N GLU A 512 -2.16 24.76 -18.78
CA GLU A 512 -3.23 24.82 -17.77
C GLU A 512 -2.72 24.78 -16.33
N LEU A 513 -1.82 23.86 -16.00
CA LEU A 513 -1.38 23.63 -14.64
C LEU A 513 -0.13 24.43 -14.28
N TYR A 514 0.84 24.48 -15.19
CA TYR A 514 2.12 25.09 -14.92
C TYR A 514 2.03 26.63 -14.91
N GLU A 515 1.33 27.25 -15.87
CA GLU A 515 1.13 28.70 -15.87
C GLU A 515 0.42 29.19 -14.62
N ARG A 516 -0.59 28.46 -14.14
CA ARG A 516 -1.30 28.79 -12.89
C ARG A 516 -0.37 28.71 -11.67
N GLN A 517 0.56 27.76 -11.62
CA GLN A 517 1.53 27.65 -10.53
C GLN A 517 2.53 28.81 -10.59
N MET A 518 2.98 29.19 -11.76
CA MET A 518 3.93 30.30 -11.92
C MET A 518 3.33 31.65 -11.57
N GLU A 519 2.05 31.88 -11.84
CA GLU A 519 1.33 33.06 -11.37
C GLU A 519 1.33 33.18 -9.83
N ILE A 520 1.26 32.06 -9.14
CA ILE A 520 1.28 32.00 -7.68
C ILE A 520 2.68 32.32 -7.13
N TYR A 521 3.73 31.77 -7.75
CA TYR A 521 5.11 31.92 -7.26
C TYR A 521 5.82 33.15 -7.79
N GLY A 522 5.28 33.85 -8.78
CA GLY A 522 5.81 35.11 -9.30
C GLY A 522 7.12 35.01 -10.10
N TYR A 523 7.55 33.80 -10.49
CA TYR A 523 8.71 33.59 -11.36
C TYR A 523 8.38 32.60 -12.47
N SER A 524 9.20 32.54 -13.53
CA SER A 524 9.00 31.60 -14.63
C SER A 524 10.27 30.81 -14.94
N ASP A 525 10.13 29.52 -15.21
CA ASP A 525 11.23 28.66 -15.66
C ASP A 525 11.43 28.70 -17.19
N ALA A 526 10.51 29.29 -17.95
CA ALA A 526 10.59 29.38 -19.40
C ALA A 526 10.17 30.77 -19.88
N GLY A 527 10.84 31.29 -20.92
CA GLY A 527 10.50 32.58 -21.46
C GLY A 527 11.51 33.05 -22.52
N TYR A 528 11.31 34.28 -22.99
CA TYR A 528 12.25 34.96 -23.88
C TYR A 528 13.22 35.80 -23.06
N ASP A 529 14.52 35.53 -23.16
CA ASP A 529 15.55 36.18 -22.35
C ASP A 529 16.21 37.39 -23.04
N GLY A 530 15.52 37.97 -23.99
CA GLY A 530 16.03 39.09 -24.81
C GLY A 530 16.79 38.66 -26.06
N LYS A 531 17.18 37.38 -26.19
CA LYS A 531 17.91 36.86 -27.36
C LYS A 531 17.31 35.57 -27.87
N ASP A 532 17.01 34.63 -26.99
CA ASP A 532 16.52 33.28 -27.32
C ASP A 532 15.25 32.96 -26.53
N GLN A 533 14.41 32.12 -27.11
CA GLN A 533 13.38 31.41 -26.32
C GLN A 533 14.06 30.28 -25.57
N VAL A 534 13.90 30.22 -24.25
CA VAL A 534 14.66 29.32 -23.41
C VAL A 534 13.79 28.77 -22.28
N TYR A 535 14.24 27.65 -21.71
CA TYR A 535 13.81 27.23 -20.38
C TYR A 535 15.03 26.95 -19.49
N LYS A 536 14.88 27.15 -18.20
CA LYS A 536 15.92 26.90 -17.19
C LYS A 536 16.08 25.42 -16.94
N SER A 537 17.33 24.97 -16.77
CA SER A 537 17.66 23.58 -16.41
C SER A 537 19.03 23.56 -15.74
N PHE A 538 19.49 22.37 -15.39
CA PHE A 538 20.83 22.13 -14.86
C PHE A 538 21.55 21.11 -15.71
N LEU A 539 22.84 21.33 -15.96
CA LEU A 539 23.77 20.33 -16.46
C LEU A 539 24.52 19.74 -15.25
N ASN A 540 24.16 18.52 -14.88
CA ASN A 540 24.71 17.84 -13.71
C ASN A 540 25.86 16.92 -14.12
N GLY A 541 27.01 17.07 -13.48
CA GLY A 541 28.18 16.20 -13.64
C GLY A 541 28.16 15.09 -12.58
N TYR A 542 27.96 13.86 -13.00
CA TYR A 542 27.91 12.69 -12.10
C TYR A 542 29.24 11.93 -12.15
N ASN A 543 29.65 11.41 -10.98
CA ASN A 543 30.72 10.42 -10.95
C ASN A 543 30.25 9.07 -11.51
N GLU A 544 31.20 8.15 -11.76
CA GLU A 544 30.88 6.85 -12.37
C GLU A 544 29.84 6.04 -11.59
N GLU A 545 29.88 6.05 -10.27
CA GLU A 545 28.91 5.34 -9.43
C GLU A 545 27.50 5.91 -9.57
N ALA A 546 27.34 7.22 -9.58
CA ALA A 546 26.08 7.88 -9.82
C ALA A 546 25.56 7.61 -11.25
N LEU A 547 26.42 7.59 -12.27
CA LEU A 547 26.07 7.22 -13.64
C LEU A 547 25.59 5.75 -13.73
N ARG A 548 26.24 4.82 -13.01
CA ARG A 548 25.78 3.43 -12.94
C ARG A 548 24.37 3.29 -12.36
N CYS A 549 24.03 4.13 -11.38
CA CYS A 549 22.70 4.16 -10.77
C CYS A 549 21.58 4.64 -11.72
N LEU A 550 21.90 5.29 -12.84
CA LEU A 550 20.92 5.69 -13.86
C LEU A 550 20.47 4.54 -14.77
N LYS A 551 21.26 3.46 -14.89
CA LYS A 551 20.96 2.35 -15.82
C LYS A 551 19.56 1.76 -15.65
N PRO A 552 19.04 1.51 -14.43
CA PRO A 552 17.68 1.00 -14.23
C PRO A 552 16.58 1.95 -14.76
N TYR A 553 16.87 3.25 -14.91
CA TYR A 553 15.89 4.27 -15.28
C TYR A 553 15.91 4.62 -16.78
N ILE A 554 16.72 3.95 -17.59
CA ILE A 554 16.78 4.18 -19.03
C ILE A 554 15.43 3.84 -19.66
N VAL A 555 14.89 4.79 -20.43
CA VAL A 555 13.68 4.65 -21.25
C VAL A 555 14.09 4.43 -22.71
N GLU A 556 15.07 5.18 -23.20
CA GLU A 556 15.55 5.10 -24.58
C GLU A 556 17.06 5.36 -24.65
N GLY A 557 17.72 4.73 -25.61
CA GLY A 557 19.16 4.87 -25.81
C GLY A 557 19.99 3.99 -24.87
N ASP A 558 21.27 4.25 -24.82
CA ASP A 558 22.23 3.63 -23.88
C ASP A 558 23.51 4.47 -23.75
N PHE A 559 24.25 4.29 -22.68
CA PHE A 559 25.52 4.96 -22.43
C PHE A 559 26.46 4.08 -21.61
N ASP A 560 27.77 4.35 -21.73
CA ASP A 560 28.80 3.73 -20.89
C ASP A 560 29.14 4.66 -19.72
N PRO A 561 28.90 4.26 -18.46
CA PRO A 561 29.23 5.09 -17.29
C PRO A 561 30.70 5.48 -17.18
N GLU A 562 31.61 4.63 -17.67
CA GLU A 562 33.05 4.87 -17.62
C GLU A 562 33.59 5.72 -18.80
N ASN A 563 32.85 5.74 -19.93
CA ASN A 563 33.31 6.36 -21.18
C ASN A 563 32.23 7.25 -21.85
N LEU A 564 31.46 8.00 -21.07
CA LEU A 564 30.51 8.97 -21.63
C LEU A 564 31.31 10.08 -22.36
N LYS A 565 31.03 10.27 -23.66
CA LYS A 565 31.76 11.23 -24.49
C LYS A 565 31.41 12.67 -24.13
N ASP A 566 32.36 13.56 -24.24
CA ASP A 566 32.24 14.99 -23.90
C ASP A 566 31.14 15.75 -24.67
N ASN A 567 30.73 15.26 -25.85
CA ASN A 567 29.63 15.81 -26.63
C ASN A 567 28.29 15.10 -26.43
N GLN A 568 28.22 14.19 -25.48
CA GLN A 568 27.02 13.41 -25.15
C GLN A 568 26.48 13.76 -23.78
N ILE A 569 25.16 13.80 -23.69
CA ILE A 569 24.45 13.98 -22.42
C ILE A 569 23.34 12.95 -22.30
N ILE A 570 22.90 12.74 -21.07
CA ILE A 570 21.71 11.98 -20.70
C ILE A 570 20.65 13.00 -20.32
N VAL A 571 19.42 12.81 -20.74
CA VAL A 571 18.31 13.71 -20.44
C VAL A 571 17.30 13.00 -19.54
N SER A 572 17.00 13.58 -18.39
CA SER A 572 15.96 13.07 -17.48
C SER A 572 14.65 13.79 -17.77
N VAL A 573 13.61 13.02 -18.13
CA VAL A 573 12.31 13.56 -18.53
C VAL A 573 11.22 12.89 -17.71
N LEU A 574 10.42 13.69 -16.97
CA LEU A 574 9.22 13.23 -16.30
C LEU A 574 8.14 12.81 -17.31
N ARG A 575 7.25 11.95 -16.89
CA ARG A 575 6.12 11.45 -17.68
C ARG A 575 4.81 11.54 -16.92
N MET A 576 3.72 11.74 -17.63
CA MET A 576 2.38 11.74 -17.05
C MET A 576 1.98 10.32 -16.64
N ASP A 577 1.30 10.21 -15.52
CA ASP A 577 0.71 8.93 -15.11
C ASP A 577 -0.46 8.58 -16.04
N GLN A 578 -0.42 7.38 -16.63
CA GLN A 578 -1.48 6.89 -17.53
C GLN A 578 -2.69 6.30 -16.79
N ARG A 579 -2.65 6.19 -15.47
CA ARG A 579 -3.76 5.64 -14.70
C ARG A 579 -4.98 6.55 -14.76
N ALA A 580 -6.17 5.95 -14.70
CA ALA A 580 -7.43 6.66 -14.72
C ALA A 580 -7.52 7.69 -13.57
N GLY A 581 -7.58 8.98 -13.88
CA GLY A 581 -7.71 10.05 -12.90
C GLY A 581 -6.75 11.24 -13.10
N GLY A 582 -5.87 11.21 -14.11
CA GLY A 582 -4.96 12.30 -14.47
C GLY A 582 -3.98 12.60 -13.33
N GLY A 583 -2.85 11.93 -13.30
CA GLY A 583 -1.82 12.15 -12.29
C GLY A 583 -0.96 13.37 -12.56
N LEU A 584 -0.24 13.81 -11.55
CA LEU A 584 0.88 14.73 -11.71
C LEU A 584 2.02 14.03 -12.49
N PRO A 585 2.87 14.79 -13.20
CA PRO A 585 4.05 14.23 -13.82
C PRO A 585 4.98 13.62 -12.77
N GLY A 586 5.59 12.50 -13.11
CA GLY A 586 6.44 11.77 -12.19
C GLY A 586 7.56 11.00 -12.94
N PRO A 587 8.42 10.33 -12.19
CA PRO A 587 9.56 9.59 -12.73
C PRO A 587 9.14 8.24 -13.32
N TYR A 588 8.09 8.23 -14.10
CA TYR A 588 7.51 7.04 -14.71
C TYR A 588 8.25 6.67 -15.99
N LYS A 589 8.39 5.38 -16.28
CA LYS A 589 8.94 4.87 -17.54
C LYS A 589 7.91 4.83 -18.66
N GLU A 590 6.66 4.61 -18.30
CA GLU A 590 5.52 4.58 -19.21
C GLU A 590 4.70 5.87 -19.06
N GLY A 591 4.08 6.31 -20.13
CA GLY A 591 3.27 7.52 -20.14
C GLY A 591 3.75 8.56 -21.16
N SER A 592 2.95 9.57 -21.39
CA SER A 592 3.33 10.67 -22.28
C SER A 592 4.45 11.51 -21.63
N PRO A 593 5.59 11.73 -22.32
CA PRO A 593 6.68 12.54 -21.78
C PRO A 593 6.24 14.00 -21.63
N MET A 594 6.79 14.69 -20.64
CA MET A 594 6.60 16.14 -20.50
C MET A 594 7.22 16.89 -21.68
N MET A 595 8.38 16.45 -22.13
CA MET A 595 9.02 16.87 -23.36
C MET A 595 9.53 15.66 -24.15
N ASP A 596 9.28 15.62 -25.45
CA ASP A 596 9.46 14.44 -26.29
C ASP A 596 10.89 14.37 -26.88
N TYR A 597 11.87 14.24 -26.00
CA TYR A 597 13.26 14.04 -26.37
C TYR A 597 13.56 12.57 -26.67
N HIS A 598 14.37 12.34 -27.72
CA HIS A 598 14.80 11.01 -28.12
C HIS A 598 16.31 10.84 -28.11
N ALA A 599 16.77 9.61 -27.95
CA ALA A 599 18.19 9.30 -28.08
C ALA A 599 18.67 9.58 -29.53
N GLY A 600 19.72 10.36 -29.63
CA GLY A 600 20.27 10.80 -30.92
C GLY A 600 19.93 12.22 -31.29
N ASP A 601 18.95 12.86 -30.64
CA ASP A 601 18.60 14.25 -30.84
C ASP A 601 19.74 15.18 -30.41
N GLU A 602 19.75 16.38 -30.97
CA GLU A 602 20.66 17.45 -30.57
C GLU A 602 19.94 18.45 -29.68
N ILE A 603 20.58 18.81 -28.58
CA ILE A 603 20.09 19.81 -27.64
C ILE A 603 21.13 20.93 -27.52
N GLN A 604 20.68 22.17 -27.66
CA GLN A 604 21.55 23.34 -27.52
C GLN A 604 21.26 24.02 -26.19
N ILE A 605 22.32 24.29 -25.46
CA ILE A 605 22.27 24.99 -24.17
C ILE A 605 23.14 26.22 -24.20
N LYS A 606 22.89 27.13 -23.29
CA LYS A 606 23.77 28.23 -22.94
C LYS A 606 23.87 28.38 -21.43
N TYR A 607 25.05 28.80 -20.96
CA TYR A 607 25.30 29.09 -19.55
C TYR A 607 26.12 30.37 -19.42
N ARG A 608 25.96 31.04 -18.26
CA ARG A 608 26.71 32.31 -17.98
C ARG A 608 28.18 32.02 -17.76
N ASN A 609 29.04 32.91 -18.30
CA ASN A 609 30.50 32.78 -18.20
C ASN A 609 31.03 33.09 -16.79
N ASP A 610 30.21 33.77 -15.95
CA ASP A 610 30.55 34.06 -14.54
C ASP A 610 30.09 32.94 -13.59
N PHE A 611 29.40 31.90 -14.08
CA PHE A 611 28.88 30.77 -13.32
C PHE A 611 27.95 31.13 -12.14
N ARG A 612 27.32 32.29 -12.24
CA ARG A 612 26.34 32.73 -11.22
C ARG A 612 24.95 32.22 -11.57
N THR A 613 24.16 31.97 -10.51
CA THR A 613 22.77 31.55 -10.54
C THR A 613 22.01 32.27 -9.43
N ASP A 614 20.72 32.10 -9.33
CA ASP A 614 19.84 32.62 -8.27
C ASP A 614 20.00 34.13 -8.05
N THR A 615 20.11 34.88 -9.14
CA THR A 615 20.00 36.34 -9.13
C THR A 615 18.60 36.70 -9.62
N GLU A 616 18.01 37.77 -9.08
CA GLU A 616 16.72 38.28 -9.54
C GLU A 616 16.69 38.54 -11.05
N GLU A 617 17.80 39.00 -11.61
CA GLU A 617 17.97 39.20 -13.05
C GLU A 617 17.91 37.87 -13.82
N TYR A 618 18.54 36.80 -13.31
CA TYR A 618 18.50 35.49 -13.91
C TYR A 618 17.11 34.84 -13.80
N GLU A 619 16.49 35.01 -12.65
CA GLU A 619 15.14 34.45 -12.38
C GLU A 619 14.06 35.09 -13.27
N ASN A 620 14.19 36.39 -13.53
CA ASN A 620 13.23 37.12 -14.34
C ASN A 620 13.68 37.32 -15.83
N PHE A 621 14.67 36.56 -16.29
CA PHE A 621 15.24 36.69 -17.64
C PHE A 621 15.69 38.11 -18.04
N SER A 622 16.04 38.94 -17.06
CA SER A 622 16.46 40.34 -17.26
C SER A 622 17.98 40.52 -17.37
N ASP A 623 18.73 39.46 -17.25
CA ASP A 623 20.19 39.39 -17.36
C ASP A 623 20.72 39.40 -18.85
N THR A 624 20.09 40.16 -19.69
CA THR A 624 20.37 40.24 -21.14
C THR A 624 21.81 40.68 -21.48
N ASP A 625 22.45 41.43 -20.57
CA ASP A 625 23.82 41.92 -20.73
C ASP A 625 24.87 40.88 -20.28
N ALA A 626 24.47 39.74 -19.75
CA ALA A 626 25.36 38.68 -19.32
C ALA A 626 25.99 37.98 -20.54
N GLU A 627 27.29 37.64 -20.43
CA GLU A 627 27.96 36.82 -21.44
C GLU A 627 27.64 35.35 -21.27
N TYR A 628 27.23 34.71 -22.37
CA TYR A 628 26.86 33.32 -22.43
C TYR A 628 27.75 32.52 -23.38
N THR A 629 28.13 31.32 -22.94
CA THR A 629 28.72 30.30 -23.81
C THR A 629 27.62 29.34 -24.28
N TYR A 630 27.58 29.10 -25.61
CA TYR A 630 26.65 28.19 -26.27
C TYR A 630 27.34 26.87 -26.56
N LYS A 631 26.63 25.76 -26.25
CA LYS A 631 27.10 24.39 -26.56
C LYS A 631 25.94 23.52 -27.05
N THR A 632 26.28 22.66 -28.01
CA THR A 632 25.34 21.66 -28.54
C THR A 632 25.82 20.27 -28.15
N TYR A 633 24.89 19.44 -27.64
CA TYR A 633 25.15 18.08 -27.23
C TYR A 633 24.23 17.13 -27.97
N LYS A 634 24.68 15.86 -28.10
CA LYS A 634 23.89 14.78 -28.60
C LYS A 634 23.34 13.98 -27.40
N ILE A 635 22.05 13.66 -27.41
CA ILE A 635 21.42 12.86 -26.39
C ILE A 635 21.85 11.42 -26.59
N ALA A 636 22.53 10.84 -25.57
CA ALA A 636 22.95 9.43 -25.57
C ALA A 636 21.81 8.52 -25.07
N ALA A 637 21.11 8.98 -24.05
CA ALA A 637 19.99 8.25 -23.47
C ALA A 637 18.97 9.21 -22.83
N VAL A 638 17.73 8.78 -22.79
CA VAL A 638 16.66 9.41 -22.03
C VAL A 638 16.35 8.53 -20.83
N VAL A 639 16.32 9.11 -19.63
CA VAL A 639 15.99 8.44 -18.37
C VAL A 639 14.73 9.02 -17.75
N SER A 640 14.00 8.20 -17.00
CA SER A 640 12.79 8.64 -16.30
C SER A 640 13.07 9.30 -14.94
N PHE A 641 14.24 9.08 -14.38
CA PHE A 641 14.64 9.57 -13.06
C PHE A 641 16.13 9.90 -13.01
N PRO A 642 16.53 11.06 -12.47
CA PRO A 642 17.92 11.49 -12.46
C PRO A 642 18.78 10.84 -11.35
N PHE A 643 18.24 10.03 -10.48
CA PHE A 643 18.83 9.38 -9.32
C PHE A 643 19.41 10.35 -8.26
N MET A 644 20.39 11.20 -8.66
CA MET A 644 20.93 12.24 -7.79
C MET A 644 19.92 13.40 -7.74
N TYR A 645 18.95 13.27 -6.85
CA TYR A 645 17.87 14.22 -6.74
C TYR A 645 18.19 15.21 -5.62
N ASP A 646 18.31 16.47 -5.97
CA ASP A 646 18.27 17.57 -5.04
C ASP A 646 16.90 18.27 -5.14
N CYS A 647 16.58 19.16 -4.21
CA CYS A 647 15.28 19.82 -4.12
C CYS A 647 14.96 20.79 -5.28
N ARG A 648 15.77 20.81 -6.35
CA ARG A 648 15.66 21.68 -7.53
C ARG A 648 14.98 21.02 -8.71
N HIS A 649 14.13 20.05 -8.45
CA HIS A 649 13.45 19.36 -9.52
C HIS A 649 12.43 20.29 -10.17
N THR A 650 12.74 20.70 -11.40
CA THR A 650 11.79 21.41 -12.26
C THR A 650 11.04 20.41 -13.14
N VAL A 651 9.87 20.80 -13.63
CA VAL A 651 9.14 20.01 -14.64
C VAL A 651 9.86 19.96 -15.99
N TYR A 652 10.85 20.83 -16.19
CA TYR A 652 11.71 20.81 -17.35
C TYR A 652 12.82 19.75 -17.20
N PRO A 653 13.28 19.17 -18.32
CA PRO A 653 14.28 18.11 -18.32
C PRO A 653 15.58 18.51 -17.63
N LEU A 654 16.15 17.61 -16.83
CA LEU A 654 17.49 17.74 -16.30
C LEU A 654 18.51 17.09 -17.25
N LEU A 655 19.65 17.72 -17.39
CA LEU A 655 20.74 17.26 -18.25
C LEU A 655 21.85 16.67 -17.40
N ILE A 656 22.38 15.52 -17.80
CA ILE A 656 23.38 14.78 -17.03
C ILE A 656 24.57 14.46 -17.92
N THR A 657 25.77 14.71 -17.42
CA THR A 657 27.04 14.39 -18.06
C THR A 657 28.00 13.77 -17.05
N SER A 658 29.24 13.45 -17.46
CA SER A 658 30.27 13.00 -16.51
C SER A 658 30.83 14.18 -15.71
N ASP A 659 31.16 13.94 -14.43
CA ASP A 659 31.78 14.98 -13.59
C ASP A 659 33.17 15.40 -14.14
N SER A 660 33.90 14.49 -14.74
CA SER A 660 35.18 14.79 -15.40
C SER A 660 35.02 15.80 -16.51
N TYR A 661 33.98 15.70 -17.33
CA TYR A 661 33.70 16.66 -18.39
C TYR A 661 33.14 17.97 -17.82
N LEU A 662 32.22 17.95 -16.86
CA LEU A 662 31.70 19.18 -16.24
C LEU A 662 32.85 20.01 -15.65
N LYS A 663 33.84 19.41 -15.05
CA LYS A 663 35.04 20.08 -14.51
C LYS A 663 35.82 20.83 -15.59
N THR A 664 35.77 20.37 -16.85
CA THR A 664 36.47 21.06 -17.94
C THR A 664 35.73 22.33 -18.39
N ILE A 665 34.40 22.34 -18.31
CA ILE A 665 33.57 23.48 -18.73
C ILE A 665 33.29 24.47 -17.60
N SER A 666 33.29 24.00 -16.35
CA SER A 666 33.13 24.84 -15.15
C SER A 666 34.28 24.55 -14.15
N PRO A 667 35.49 25.12 -14.45
CA PRO A 667 36.64 24.92 -13.55
C PRO A 667 36.37 25.51 -12.19
N GLY A 668 36.66 24.74 -11.11
CA GLY A 668 36.41 25.16 -9.73
C GLY A 668 35.01 24.82 -9.22
N SER A 669 34.16 24.15 -10.03
CA SER A 669 32.86 23.68 -9.54
C SER A 669 33.01 22.73 -8.36
N ALA A 670 32.24 22.98 -7.31
CA ALA A 670 32.14 22.14 -6.13
C ALA A 670 31.11 21.01 -6.34
N ILE A 671 30.92 20.17 -5.34
CA ILE A 671 29.91 19.11 -5.31
C ILE A 671 28.74 19.60 -4.47
N GLN A 672 27.57 19.72 -5.06
CA GLN A 672 26.36 20.18 -4.40
C GLN A 672 25.50 19.08 -3.80
N CYS A 673 25.67 17.85 -4.30
CA CYS A 673 24.93 16.69 -3.79
C CYS A 673 25.86 15.48 -3.70
N MET A 674 25.86 14.83 -2.53
CA MET A 674 26.62 13.62 -2.26
C MET A 674 25.78 12.65 -1.46
N TYR A 675 25.66 11.40 -1.93
CA TYR A 675 25.08 10.30 -1.21
C TYR A 675 26.16 9.25 -0.92
N LEU A 676 26.15 8.73 0.30
CA LEU A 676 27.16 7.79 0.78
C LEU A 676 26.47 6.56 1.38
N ASP A 677 27.11 5.40 1.20
CA ASP A 677 26.79 4.20 1.96
C ASP A 677 27.91 3.91 2.94
N GLY A 678 27.56 3.57 4.15
CA GLY A 678 28.49 3.16 5.19
C GLY A 678 28.75 1.65 5.16
N ASP A 679 29.81 1.21 5.85
CA ASP A 679 30.02 -0.21 6.10
C ASP A 679 28.92 -0.73 7.05
N PRO A 680 28.19 -1.79 6.67
CA PRO A 680 27.16 -2.37 7.54
C PRO A 680 27.67 -2.85 8.91
N ALA A 681 28.98 -3.09 9.05
CA ALA A 681 29.60 -3.58 10.27
C ALA A 681 29.89 -2.48 11.30
N LEU A 682 29.68 -1.19 10.99
CA LEU A 682 29.91 -0.09 11.89
C LEU A 682 29.02 -0.17 13.13
N SER A 683 29.63 0.01 14.31
CA SER A 683 28.94 0.23 15.57
C SER A 683 28.24 1.60 15.59
N GLU A 684 27.26 1.79 16.46
CA GLU A 684 26.56 3.06 16.64
C GLU A 684 27.51 4.23 16.95
N GLN A 685 28.54 3.99 17.76
CA GLN A 685 29.53 5.00 18.07
C GLN A 685 30.34 5.40 16.82
N GLU A 686 30.81 4.43 16.02
CA GLU A 686 31.52 4.70 14.77
C GLU A 686 30.64 5.43 13.74
N ARG A 687 29.35 5.12 13.67
CA ARG A 687 28.38 5.85 12.84
C ARG A 687 28.27 7.32 13.26
N ASN A 688 28.17 7.60 14.55
CA ASN A 688 28.11 8.97 15.10
C ASN A 688 29.40 9.74 14.84
N GLU A 689 30.58 9.09 14.96
CA GLU A 689 31.88 9.69 14.64
C GLU A 689 32.01 10.00 13.14
N LEU A 690 31.52 9.10 12.28
CA LEU A 690 31.45 9.32 10.84
C LEU A 690 30.54 10.50 10.51
N GLU A 691 29.32 10.55 11.05
CA GLU A 691 28.38 11.65 10.83
C GLU A 691 28.98 13.00 11.27
N GLY A 692 29.61 13.08 12.43
CA GLY A 692 30.31 14.27 12.88
C GLY A 692 31.44 14.71 11.95
N THR A 693 32.17 13.75 11.36
CA THR A 693 33.23 14.02 10.38
C THR A 693 32.63 14.57 9.08
N LEU A 694 31.54 13.98 8.58
CA LEU A 694 30.83 14.45 7.38
C LEU A 694 30.26 15.86 7.56
N ILE A 695 29.64 16.15 8.71
CA ILE A 695 29.14 17.49 9.04
C ILE A 695 30.29 18.51 9.02
N ARG A 696 31.41 18.21 9.66
CA ARG A 696 32.58 19.12 9.68
C ARG A 696 33.12 19.40 8.29
N LEU A 697 33.29 18.38 7.45
CA LEU A 697 33.80 18.54 6.08
C LEU A 697 32.79 19.19 5.14
N GLY A 698 31.50 19.01 5.38
CA GLY A 698 30.40 19.62 4.60
C GLY A 698 30.26 21.13 4.89
N SER A 699 30.47 21.57 6.12
CA SER A 699 30.22 22.96 6.56
C SER A 699 31.32 23.95 6.22
N GLU A 700 32.44 23.52 5.61
CA GLU A 700 33.61 24.41 5.41
C GLU A 700 33.36 25.54 4.40
N ASN A 701 32.61 25.31 3.32
CA ASN A 701 32.50 26.26 2.20
C ASN A 701 31.07 26.71 1.85
N ALA A 702 30.05 26.07 2.38
CA ALA A 702 28.68 26.35 2.00
C ALA A 702 27.65 25.71 2.95
N SER A 703 26.39 26.08 2.76
CA SER A 703 25.28 25.46 3.48
C SER A 703 24.97 24.06 2.94
N ILE A 704 25.66 23.06 3.48
CA ILE A 704 25.47 21.64 3.17
C ILE A 704 24.69 20.98 4.29
N SER A 705 23.46 20.58 4.02
CA SER A 705 22.67 19.78 4.94
C SER A 705 23.21 18.34 4.96
N THR A 706 23.94 17.99 6.03
CA THR A 706 24.50 16.65 6.24
C THR A 706 23.65 15.90 7.23
N ARG A 707 23.23 14.69 6.86
CA ARG A 707 22.31 13.90 7.67
C ARG A 707 22.45 12.40 7.46
N SER A 708 22.25 11.63 8.53
CA SER A 708 22.08 10.19 8.46
C SER A 708 20.64 9.86 8.11
N LEU A 709 20.41 9.05 7.09
CA LEU A 709 19.11 8.56 6.64
C LEU A 709 18.86 7.10 7.05
N ILE A 710 19.70 6.54 7.92
CA ILE A 710 19.62 5.13 8.32
C ILE A 710 18.28 4.83 8.97
N ASP A 711 17.87 5.65 9.94
CA ASP A 711 16.59 5.44 10.65
C ASP A 711 15.39 5.60 9.72
N GLU A 712 15.46 6.52 8.76
CA GLU A 712 14.43 6.75 7.74
C GLU A 712 14.31 5.57 6.79
N ILE A 713 15.44 5.00 6.37
CA ILE A 713 15.49 3.79 5.54
C ILE A 713 14.90 2.61 6.32
N GLU A 714 15.34 2.39 7.56
CA GLU A 714 14.84 1.31 8.42
C GLU A 714 13.34 1.45 8.69
N ARG A 715 12.86 2.66 8.94
CA ARG A 715 11.43 2.96 9.14
C ARG A 715 10.62 2.66 7.88
N ASN A 716 11.09 3.10 6.73
CA ASN A 716 10.44 2.82 5.44
C ASN A 716 10.37 1.31 5.18
N GLU A 717 11.48 0.59 5.35
CA GLU A 717 11.53 -0.86 5.24
C GLU A 717 10.57 -1.56 6.22
N MET A 718 10.44 -1.05 7.45
CA MET A 718 9.52 -1.58 8.45
C MET A 718 8.05 -1.41 8.03
N PHE A 719 7.66 -0.26 7.48
CA PHE A 719 6.31 -0.06 6.94
C PHE A 719 5.99 -1.10 5.87
N TYR A 720 6.89 -1.31 4.92
CA TYR A 720 6.70 -2.31 3.87
C TYR A 720 6.68 -3.74 4.40
N PHE A 721 7.58 -4.09 5.31
CA PHE A 721 7.60 -5.40 5.94
C PHE A 721 6.27 -5.72 6.64
N LYS A 722 5.74 -4.79 7.42
CA LYS A 722 4.44 -4.96 8.09
C LYS A 722 3.31 -5.14 7.09
N ARG A 723 3.22 -4.31 6.06
CA ARG A 723 2.22 -4.45 4.99
C ARG A 723 2.33 -5.82 4.31
N MET A 724 3.54 -6.30 4.06
CA MET A 724 3.79 -7.61 3.45
C MET A 724 3.34 -8.77 4.35
N VAL A 725 3.62 -8.69 5.66
CA VAL A 725 3.14 -9.68 6.65
C VAL A 725 1.61 -9.73 6.66
N TYR A 726 0.92 -8.60 6.61
CA TYR A 726 -0.54 -8.57 6.61
C TYR A 726 -1.14 -9.12 5.32
N ILE A 727 -0.64 -8.72 4.15
CA ILE A 727 -1.12 -9.26 2.87
C ILE A 727 -0.89 -10.77 2.79
N THR A 728 0.27 -11.24 3.25
CA THR A 728 0.58 -12.68 3.32
C THR A 728 -0.32 -13.40 4.32
N GLY A 729 -0.59 -12.79 5.49
CA GLY A 729 -1.55 -13.30 6.47
C GLY A 729 -2.95 -13.43 5.90
N ILE A 730 -3.43 -12.42 5.18
CA ILE A 730 -4.72 -12.44 4.47
C ILE A 730 -4.75 -13.57 3.43
N ALA A 731 -3.70 -13.74 2.66
CA ALA A 731 -3.59 -14.81 1.65
C ALA A 731 -3.65 -16.19 2.31
N LEU A 732 -2.91 -16.39 3.39
CA LEU A 732 -2.88 -17.65 4.15
C LEU A 732 -4.26 -17.99 4.74
N VAL A 733 -4.92 -17.02 5.37
CA VAL A 733 -6.26 -17.18 5.95
C VAL A 733 -7.28 -17.51 4.86
N SER A 734 -7.19 -16.84 3.71
CA SER A 734 -8.05 -17.12 2.54
C SER A 734 -7.83 -18.54 2.01
N LEU A 735 -6.61 -19.01 1.94
CA LEU A 735 -6.27 -20.38 1.54
C LEU A 735 -6.87 -21.41 2.50
N LEU A 736 -6.77 -21.18 3.82
CA LEU A 736 -7.36 -22.04 4.83
C LEU A 736 -8.89 -22.12 4.69
N LEU A 737 -9.55 -20.99 4.41
CA LEU A 737 -10.98 -20.93 4.16
C LEU A 737 -11.40 -21.79 2.95
N VAL A 738 -10.63 -21.71 1.88
CA VAL A 738 -10.84 -22.52 0.67
C VAL A 738 -10.65 -24.00 0.96
N ILE A 739 -9.57 -24.37 1.62
CA ILE A 739 -9.28 -25.75 2.02
C ILE A 739 -10.43 -26.33 2.86
N MET A 740 -10.92 -25.57 3.83
CA MET A 740 -12.05 -25.95 4.67
C MET A 740 -13.32 -26.17 3.83
N ASN A 741 -13.67 -25.23 2.96
CA ASN A 741 -14.85 -25.34 2.13
C ASN A 741 -14.79 -26.52 1.18
N MET A 742 -13.65 -26.74 0.56
CA MET A 742 -13.39 -27.87 -0.30
C MET A 742 -13.50 -29.21 0.46
N THR A 743 -12.91 -29.26 1.67
CA THR A 743 -12.99 -30.41 2.56
C THR A 743 -14.45 -30.75 2.90
N ASN A 744 -15.24 -29.75 3.27
CA ASN A 744 -16.64 -29.93 3.58
C ASN A 744 -17.46 -30.41 2.36
N THR A 745 -17.23 -29.80 1.20
CA THR A 745 -17.96 -30.16 -0.04
C THR A 745 -17.64 -31.57 -0.51
N LEU A 746 -16.39 -31.98 -0.48
CA LEU A 746 -15.99 -33.34 -0.85
C LEU A 746 -16.48 -34.37 0.15
N ARG A 747 -16.38 -34.10 1.46
CA ARG A 747 -16.89 -34.97 2.53
C ARG A 747 -18.40 -35.19 2.38
N TYR A 748 -19.16 -34.16 2.11
CA TYR A 748 -20.59 -34.23 1.84
C TYR A 748 -20.89 -35.13 0.64
N ARG A 749 -20.25 -34.91 -0.49
CA ARG A 749 -20.43 -35.73 -1.72
C ARG A 749 -20.25 -37.21 -1.43
N MET A 750 -19.32 -37.55 -0.57
CA MET A 750 -19.05 -38.95 -0.20
C MET A 750 -20.10 -39.52 0.76
N GLN A 751 -20.60 -38.70 1.71
CA GLN A 751 -21.67 -39.14 2.63
C GLN A 751 -22.98 -39.39 1.89
N THR A 752 -23.35 -38.57 0.93
CA THR A 752 -24.59 -38.77 0.13
C THR A 752 -24.54 -40.03 -0.75
N ARG A 753 -23.35 -40.59 -1.01
CA ARG A 753 -23.16 -41.76 -1.85
C ARG A 753 -22.82 -43.03 -1.08
N THR A 754 -22.99 -43.03 0.26
CA THR A 754 -22.67 -44.14 1.14
C THR A 754 -23.39 -45.42 0.66
N LYS A 755 -24.67 -45.32 0.27
CA LYS A 755 -25.48 -46.44 -0.21
C LYS A 755 -24.93 -47.03 -1.53
N GLU A 756 -24.59 -46.17 -2.47
CA GLU A 756 -24.00 -46.59 -3.78
C GLU A 756 -22.66 -47.28 -3.59
N ILE A 757 -21.83 -46.76 -2.69
CA ILE A 757 -20.52 -47.33 -2.39
C ILE A 757 -20.65 -48.63 -1.63
N SER A 758 -21.65 -48.80 -0.74
CA SER A 758 -21.95 -50.05 -0.05
C SER A 758 -22.45 -51.12 -1.04
N MET A 759 -23.26 -50.75 -2.03
CA MET A 759 -23.66 -51.66 -3.13
C MET A 759 -22.45 -52.08 -4.00
N LEU A 760 -21.54 -51.16 -4.33
CA LEU A 760 -20.32 -51.51 -5.04
C LEU A 760 -19.44 -52.50 -4.24
N ARG A 761 -19.36 -52.34 -2.94
CA ARG A 761 -18.68 -53.31 -2.04
C ARG A 761 -19.37 -54.66 -2.02
N ALA A 762 -20.70 -54.72 -2.03
CA ALA A 762 -21.46 -55.96 -2.11
C ALA A 762 -21.26 -56.72 -3.42
N VAL A 763 -21.01 -55.98 -4.50
CA VAL A 763 -20.67 -56.55 -5.87
C VAL A 763 -19.18 -56.92 -5.99
N GLY A 764 -18.35 -56.72 -4.94
CA GLY A 764 -16.97 -57.18 -4.91
C GLY A 764 -15.91 -56.10 -5.14
N TYR A 765 -16.26 -54.77 -5.11
CA TYR A 765 -15.26 -53.73 -5.19
C TYR A 765 -14.41 -53.68 -3.92
N THR A 766 -13.09 -53.83 -4.10
CA THR A 766 -12.15 -53.74 -2.99
C THR A 766 -11.96 -52.30 -2.54
N ARG A 767 -11.51 -52.11 -1.30
CA ARG A 767 -11.19 -50.76 -0.77
C ARG A 767 -10.23 -49.98 -1.67
N ARG A 768 -9.21 -50.66 -2.22
CA ARG A 768 -8.23 -50.02 -3.13
C ARG A 768 -8.89 -49.51 -4.42
N MET A 769 -9.88 -50.25 -4.94
CA MET A 769 -10.61 -49.85 -6.16
C MET A 769 -11.49 -48.62 -5.87
N ILE A 770 -12.14 -48.57 -4.71
CA ILE A 770 -12.94 -47.40 -4.28
C ILE A 770 -12.07 -46.17 -4.08
N ILE A 771 -10.90 -46.31 -3.41
CA ILE A 771 -9.95 -45.19 -3.27
C ILE A 771 -9.48 -44.65 -4.62
N LYS A 772 -9.10 -45.53 -5.55
CA LYS A 772 -8.69 -45.14 -6.91
C LYS A 772 -9.81 -44.40 -7.66
N MET A 773 -11.04 -44.83 -7.52
CA MET A 773 -12.21 -44.20 -8.15
C MET A 773 -12.45 -42.81 -7.56
N LEU A 774 -12.41 -42.68 -6.23
CA LEU A 774 -12.61 -41.41 -5.55
C LEU A 774 -11.45 -40.45 -5.81
N LEU A 775 -10.22 -40.92 -5.83
CA LEU A 775 -9.04 -40.14 -6.17
C LEU A 775 -9.17 -39.59 -7.59
N PHE A 776 -9.56 -40.39 -8.55
CA PHE A 776 -9.80 -39.93 -9.91
C PHE A 776 -10.90 -38.85 -9.97
N GLU A 777 -12.05 -39.08 -9.30
CA GLU A 777 -13.15 -38.12 -9.29
C GLU A 777 -12.74 -36.78 -8.65
N ASN A 778 -12.11 -36.82 -7.47
CA ASN A 778 -11.73 -35.61 -6.75
C ASN A 778 -10.60 -34.82 -7.43
N CYS A 779 -9.58 -35.55 -7.92
CA CYS A 779 -8.49 -34.91 -8.67
C CYS A 779 -8.96 -34.37 -10.02
N ALA A 780 -9.89 -35.03 -10.70
CA ALA A 780 -10.46 -34.52 -11.95
C ALA A 780 -11.24 -33.22 -11.72
N MET A 781 -12.05 -33.14 -10.65
CA MET A 781 -12.75 -31.90 -10.29
C MET A 781 -11.77 -30.78 -9.86
N GLY A 782 -10.75 -31.14 -9.07
CA GLY A 782 -9.68 -30.23 -8.69
C GLY A 782 -8.95 -29.68 -9.90
N ALA A 783 -8.55 -30.55 -10.83
CA ALA A 783 -7.85 -30.16 -12.06
C ALA A 783 -8.69 -29.24 -12.95
N VAL A 784 -9.99 -29.55 -13.14
CA VAL A 784 -10.91 -28.67 -13.89
C VAL A 784 -11.07 -27.32 -13.20
N GLY A 785 -11.18 -27.29 -11.86
CA GLY A 785 -11.25 -26.06 -11.08
C GLY A 785 -9.99 -25.21 -11.19
N ILE A 786 -8.81 -25.83 -11.14
CA ILE A 786 -7.51 -25.17 -11.29
C ILE A 786 -7.34 -24.64 -12.72
N MET A 787 -7.73 -25.41 -13.75
CA MET A 787 -7.69 -24.96 -15.14
C MET A 787 -8.59 -23.74 -15.36
N LEU A 788 -9.80 -23.79 -14.81
CA LEU A 788 -10.72 -22.65 -14.87
C LEU A 788 -10.17 -21.43 -14.09
N ALA A 789 -9.54 -21.67 -12.94
CA ALA A 789 -8.86 -20.63 -12.17
C ALA A 789 -7.73 -19.99 -12.97
N PHE A 790 -6.91 -20.77 -13.66
CA PHE A 790 -5.85 -20.25 -14.51
C PHE A 790 -6.39 -19.33 -15.60
N ILE A 791 -7.44 -19.76 -16.31
CA ILE A 791 -8.07 -18.95 -17.37
C ILE A 791 -8.66 -17.66 -16.82
N LEU A 792 -9.36 -17.72 -15.68
CA LEU A 792 -10.02 -16.55 -15.10
C LEU A 792 -9.06 -15.64 -14.33
N SER A 793 -7.96 -16.17 -13.77
CA SER A 793 -6.95 -15.34 -13.10
C SER A 793 -6.22 -14.44 -14.09
N TRP A 794 -6.04 -14.84 -15.33
CA TRP A 794 -5.34 -14.04 -16.33
C TRP A 794 -5.94 -12.62 -16.51
N PRO A 795 -7.23 -12.46 -16.86
CA PRO A 795 -7.83 -11.12 -16.98
C PRO A 795 -7.88 -10.36 -15.65
N VAL A 796 -8.09 -11.05 -14.52
CA VAL A 796 -8.12 -10.42 -13.20
C VAL A 796 -6.75 -9.87 -12.83
N LEU A 797 -5.69 -10.65 -13.01
CA LEU A 797 -4.32 -10.18 -12.72
C LEU A 797 -3.88 -9.07 -13.68
N LYS A 798 -4.31 -9.15 -14.97
CA LYS A 798 -4.05 -8.09 -15.92
C LYS A 798 -4.75 -6.78 -15.53
N TYR A 799 -5.99 -6.87 -15.04
CA TYR A 799 -6.71 -5.71 -14.50
C TYR A 799 -5.99 -5.13 -13.26
N LEU A 800 -5.61 -5.98 -12.29
CA LEU A 800 -4.83 -5.56 -11.12
C LEU A 800 -3.49 -4.93 -11.51
N HIS A 801 -2.87 -5.40 -12.60
CA HIS A 801 -1.63 -4.83 -13.11
C HIS A 801 -1.86 -3.44 -13.71
N SER A 802 -2.90 -3.26 -14.54
CA SER A 802 -3.21 -1.97 -15.16
C SER A 802 -3.60 -0.89 -14.14
N ASP A 803 -4.10 -1.28 -12.98
CA ASP A 803 -4.44 -0.38 -11.86
C ASP A 803 -3.26 -0.19 -10.89
N SER A 804 -2.19 -0.93 -11.05
CA SER A 804 -1.01 -0.85 -10.18
C SER A 804 0.04 0.12 -10.70
N GLU A 805 0.81 0.70 -9.80
CA GLU A 805 1.95 1.57 -10.14
C GLU A 805 3.07 0.84 -10.90
N MET A 806 3.09 -0.50 -10.88
CA MET A 806 4.05 -1.31 -11.65
C MET A 806 4.06 -0.95 -13.14
N LEU A 807 2.88 -0.66 -13.72
CA LEU A 807 2.78 -0.27 -15.13
C LEU A 807 3.51 1.06 -15.36
N ALA A 808 3.31 2.04 -14.51
CA ALA A 808 3.94 3.36 -14.62
C ALA A 808 5.47 3.27 -14.54
N PHE A 809 6.00 2.37 -13.70
CA PHE A 809 7.45 2.11 -13.58
C PHE A 809 8.01 1.16 -14.66
N GLY A 810 7.23 0.81 -15.68
CA GLY A 810 7.69 0.03 -16.84
C GLY A 810 7.82 -1.48 -16.59
N HIS A 811 7.22 -2.00 -15.52
CA HIS A 811 7.18 -3.44 -15.31
C HIS A 811 6.12 -4.08 -16.22
N SER A 812 6.54 -4.97 -17.09
CA SER A 812 5.61 -5.74 -17.92
C SER A 812 4.79 -6.71 -17.07
N PHE A 813 3.57 -6.99 -17.53
CA PHE A 813 2.73 -7.98 -16.87
C PHE A 813 3.39 -9.37 -16.87
N VAL A 814 3.61 -9.91 -15.68
CA VAL A 814 4.09 -11.29 -15.47
C VAL A 814 3.08 -12.02 -14.62
N PHE A 815 2.60 -13.17 -15.13
CA PHE A 815 1.66 -14.00 -14.39
C PHE A 815 2.29 -14.51 -13.09
N GLU A 816 1.54 -14.45 -11.98
CA GLU A 816 1.99 -14.90 -10.65
C GLU A 816 1.96 -16.44 -10.58
N SER A 817 3.01 -17.06 -11.14
CA SER A 817 3.12 -18.51 -11.25
C SER A 817 3.40 -19.18 -9.90
N ALA A 818 4.17 -18.59 -9.02
CA ALA A 818 4.53 -19.18 -7.74
C ALA A 818 3.30 -19.29 -6.81
N GLY A 819 2.57 -18.20 -6.62
CA GLY A 819 1.34 -18.19 -5.85
C GLY A 819 0.27 -19.11 -6.42
N PHE A 820 0.12 -19.10 -7.74
CA PHE A 820 -0.79 -20.02 -8.43
C PHE A 820 -0.43 -21.50 -8.19
N LEU A 821 0.82 -21.89 -8.32
CA LEU A 821 1.29 -23.26 -8.12
C LEU A 821 1.11 -23.72 -6.66
N ILE A 822 1.38 -22.84 -5.69
CA ILE A 822 1.16 -23.11 -4.25
C ILE A 822 -0.32 -23.39 -4.00
N ALA A 823 -1.22 -22.55 -4.49
CA ALA A 823 -2.66 -22.71 -4.32
C ALA A 823 -3.18 -23.97 -5.03
N ALA A 824 -2.73 -24.23 -6.25
CA ALA A 824 -3.09 -25.40 -7.04
C ALA A 824 -2.61 -26.71 -6.37
N ALA A 825 -1.36 -26.73 -5.90
CA ALA A 825 -0.80 -27.87 -5.16
C ALA A 825 -1.58 -28.10 -3.84
N GLY A 826 -1.90 -27.07 -3.09
CA GLY A 826 -2.73 -27.13 -1.89
C GLY A 826 -4.12 -27.72 -2.18
N ALA A 827 -4.79 -27.26 -3.22
CA ALA A 827 -6.09 -27.78 -3.64
C ALA A 827 -6.03 -29.26 -4.04
N LEU A 828 -5.01 -29.67 -4.82
CA LEU A 828 -4.82 -31.07 -5.20
C LEU A 828 -4.48 -31.96 -3.99
N LEU A 829 -3.65 -31.46 -3.08
CA LEU A 829 -3.31 -32.18 -1.84
C LEU A 829 -4.58 -32.50 -1.02
N VAL A 830 -5.48 -31.54 -0.89
CA VAL A 830 -6.76 -31.74 -0.21
C VAL A 830 -7.60 -32.79 -0.90
N CYS A 831 -7.69 -32.78 -2.25
CA CYS A 831 -8.37 -33.81 -3.03
C CYS A 831 -7.80 -35.20 -2.74
N ILE A 832 -6.48 -35.32 -2.70
CA ILE A 832 -5.78 -36.59 -2.46
C ILE A 832 -6.02 -37.05 -1.02
N VAL A 833 -5.77 -36.22 -0.01
CA VAL A 833 -5.91 -36.56 1.42
C VAL A 833 -7.32 -37.05 1.74
N LEU A 834 -8.34 -36.35 1.24
CA LEU A 834 -9.74 -36.72 1.48
C LEU A 834 -10.11 -38.06 0.80
N SER A 835 -9.55 -38.32 -0.37
CA SER A 835 -9.78 -39.60 -1.05
C SER A 835 -9.26 -40.81 -0.26
N PHE A 836 -8.25 -40.63 0.59
CA PHE A 836 -7.74 -41.68 1.49
C PHE A 836 -8.45 -41.73 2.85
N ARG A 837 -8.81 -40.59 3.43
CA ARG A 837 -9.32 -40.47 4.80
C ARG A 837 -10.75 -41.00 4.93
N VAL A 838 -11.61 -40.70 3.99
CA VAL A 838 -13.02 -41.06 4.07
C VAL A 838 -13.26 -42.57 3.97
N PRO A 839 -12.60 -43.34 3.05
CA PRO A 839 -12.70 -44.78 3.06
C PRO A 839 -12.14 -45.45 4.33
N ALA A 840 -11.32 -44.76 5.13
CA ALA A 840 -10.85 -45.26 6.41
C ALA A 840 -11.96 -45.26 7.47
N GLU A 841 -12.86 -44.26 7.47
CA GLU A 841 -14.03 -44.17 8.35
C GLU A 841 -15.02 -45.32 8.11
N TRP A 842 -15.02 -45.95 6.88
CA TRP A 842 -15.90 -47.04 6.55
C TRP A 842 -15.33 -48.43 6.88
N LYS A 843 -14.08 -48.51 7.36
CA LYS A 843 -13.46 -49.77 7.77
C LYS A 843 -14.23 -50.48 8.89
N THR A 844 -14.87 -49.69 9.73
CA THR A 844 -15.61 -50.15 10.91
C THR A 844 -17.09 -50.42 10.65
N ARG A 845 -17.66 -50.01 9.50
CA ARG A 845 -19.07 -50.19 9.16
C ARG A 845 -19.32 -51.50 8.42
N ARG A 846 -20.26 -52.29 8.89
CA ARG A 846 -20.73 -53.50 8.18
C ARG A 846 -21.39 -53.12 6.85
N ILE A 847 -21.25 -53.91 5.79
CA ILE A 847 -21.82 -53.62 4.45
C ILE A 847 -23.36 -53.56 4.56
N ALA A 848 -23.98 -54.44 5.36
CA ALA A 848 -25.40 -54.43 5.62
C ALA A 848 -25.91 -53.10 6.19
N ASP A 849 -25.17 -52.51 7.13
CA ASP A 849 -25.54 -51.22 7.76
C ASP A 849 -25.56 -50.08 6.74
N GLY A 850 -24.68 -50.12 5.72
CA GLY A 850 -24.64 -49.07 4.68
C GLY A 850 -25.74 -49.22 3.61
N ILE A 851 -26.33 -50.42 3.46
CA ILE A 851 -27.43 -50.71 2.51
C ILE A 851 -28.79 -50.47 3.23
N VAL A 852 -28.91 -50.84 4.51
CA VAL A 852 -30.16 -50.86 5.28
C VAL A 852 -30.37 -49.52 6.05
N HIS A 853 -29.32 -48.67 6.25
CA HIS A 853 -29.47 -47.43 6.99
C HIS A 853 -30.47 -46.47 6.34
N VAL A 854 -31.70 -46.70 6.73
CA VAL A 854 -32.81 -45.78 6.84
C VAL A 854 -33.10 -45.58 8.36
N GLU A 855 -32.13 -45.36 9.17
CA GLU A 855 -32.34 -44.97 10.57
C GLU A 855 -31.42 -43.85 11.00
#